data_f50206b7356324568a81a143c34ceaf7
#
_entry.id   f50206b7356324568a81a143c34ceaf7
#
_cell.length_a   1.000
_cell.length_b   1.000
_cell.length_c   1.000
_cell.angle_alpha   90.00
_cell.angle_beta   90.00
_cell.angle_gamma   90.00
#
_symmetry.space_group_name_H-M   'P 1'
#
loop_
_entity.id
_entity.type
_entity.pdbx_description
1 polymer ?
#
loop_
_entity_poly.entity_id
_entity_poly.type
_entity_poly.pdbx_seq_one_letter_code
_entity_poly.pdbx_strand_id
1 'polypeptide(L)'
;MDIEDLSAEHDRPETESSVLVKTRFRNKKQNVTEDLCLSSNLPEKFHVFVQTWGCAHNTSDSEYMTGLLAKYGYQVTLDGSQFTNGCESAGDISSTADLACACQDNGDQCCSKEKNFDKSKAVLSNCDAKKNADVWVLNSCTVKGPAEDHFRNAVLEGIKLGKRVVAAGCVPQSRPGADYLKGVSVIGVHQIDRIVEVVEETLQGNVVRFLDKKYTLSDISNAMINSSSSPAGVALDLPKIRRNPLIEILAISTGCLNACTYCKTKQARGILVSYPIEQLLDRAKQAFKEGVKELWLTSEDLGAYGRDLDRTTSSLICPGLSEKWPHHITLADLLADLVPIIPAGCMLRLGMTNPPYILDQLVEIAEVLSHPRVYSFLHIPVQSGSDAVLDAMKREYTIEEFSNVVDYLMQNVKPPNLPPGAAHDSVNGSGALTIATDVICGFPTETDKDFNETVELIEKYQFPVLHINQFFPRPGTPAANMPRKASSSEVKSRTRRLHDLFRSYRTYDGRIGCEVRVLITEPSFDGKFWVGHTKAYEQILLPKDPDVYGRIVLVRIIECDKFFMRGIIIDSGPLDSIIFSDNNFNLSSLPLLVQNSIQLSKINYTTMVKPNQFSIYTLINSLRSDKTLVNIASFAYLFVELVKYSMRNVSSMDLVQKR
;
A
#
# COMPACT_ATOMS: atom_id res chain seq x y z
N MET A 1 11.79 3.79 44.17
CA MET A 1 10.36 3.41 44.33
C MET A 1 9.99 2.71 43.06
N ASP A 2 10.05 1.42 43.16
CA ASP A 2 9.89 0.49 42.02
C ASP A 2 8.43 0.40 41.62
N ILE A 3 8.20 0.41 40.32
CA ILE A 3 6.85 0.26 39.71
C ILE A 3 6.67 -1.24 39.42
N GLU A 4 6.58 -2.01 40.49
CA GLU A 4 6.04 -3.35 40.49
C GLU A 4 5.08 -3.44 41.67
N ASP A 5 3.83 -3.07 41.48
CA ASP A 5 2.65 -3.54 42.22
C ASP A 5 1.44 -2.67 41.88
N LEU A 6 0.79 -3.01 40.76
CA LEU A 6 -0.63 -2.77 40.56
C LEU A 6 -1.20 -3.96 39.79
N SER A 7 -1.32 -5.07 40.49
CA SER A 7 -2.25 -6.16 40.15
C SER A 7 -3.66 -5.68 40.42
N ALA A 8 -4.29 -5.08 39.44
CA ALA A 8 -5.72 -4.93 39.40
C ALA A 8 -6.31 -6.22 38.80
N GLU A 9 -6.77 -7.10 39.66
CA GLU A 9 -7.79 -8.07 39.33
C GLU A 9 -9.03 -7.34 38.81
N HIS A 10 -9.23 -7.41 37.49
CA HIS A 10 -10.54 -7.18 36.90
C HIS A 10 -10.71 -8.10 35.70
N ASP A 11 -11.61 -9.06 35.92
CA ASP A 11 -12.38 -9.87 34.99
C ASP A 11 -11.66 -10.24 33.68
N ARG A 12 -10.93 -11.34 33.70
CA ARG A 12 -10.63 -12.14 32.54
C ARG A 12 -11.94 -12.74 32.02
N PRO A 13 -12.41 -12.42 30.83
CA PRO A 13 -13.40 -13.27 30.19
C PRO A 13 -12.74 -14.63 29.97
N GLU A 14 -13.45 -15.66 30.40
CA GLU A 14 -13.08 -17.05 30.27
C GLU A 14 -12.56 -17.37 28.87
N THR A 15 -11.44 -18.07 28.82
CA THR A 15 -10.84 -18.61 27.61
C THR A 15 -11.77 -19.65 27.02
N GLU A 16 -12.66 -19.26 26.12
CA GLU A 16 -13.33 -20.21 25.25
C GLU A 16 -12.29 -20.90 24.36
N SER A 17 -12.11 -22.18 24.60
CA SER A 17 -11.37 -23.08 23.73
C SER A 17 -11.94 -22.98 22.30
N SER A 18 -11.07 -23.07 21.29
CA SER A 18 -11.42 -23.14 19.89
C SER A 18 -12.25 -24.39 19.57
N VAL A 19 -13.50 -24.36 19.95
CA VAL A 19 -14.50 -25.36 19.54
C VAL A 19 -15.27 -24.70 18.38
N LEU A 20 -15.35 -25.41 17.27
CA LEU A 20 -16.28 -25.11 16.17
C LEU A 20 -17.69 -25.04 16.76
N VAL A 21 -18.14 -23.85 17.17
CA VAL A 21 -19.50 -23.67 17.68
C VAL A 21 -20.44 -23.60 16.49
N LYS A 22 -20.89 -24.76 16.00
CA LYS A 22 -22.05 -24.87 15.11
C LYS A 22 -23.31 -24.54 15.93
N THR A 23 -23.63 -23.29 16.10
CA THR A 23 -24.90 -22.87 16.69
C THR A 23 -26.01 -23.03 15.65
N ARG A 24 -26.69 -24.15 15.69
CA ARG A 24 -27.96 -24.34 14.95
C ARG A 24 -29.06 -23.54 15.66
N PHE A 25 -29.38 -22.35 15.13
CA PHE A 25 -30.62 -21.69 15.51
C PHE A 25 -31.79 -22.37 14.76
N ARG A 26 -32.62 -23.13 15.47
CA ARG A 26 -33.89 -23.58 14.94
C ARG A 26 -34.82 -22.37 14.84
N ASN A 27 -34.92 -21.75 13.68
CA ASN A 27 -35.98 -20.80 13.40
C ASN A 27 -37.34 -21.52 13.45
N LYS A 28 -38.26 -20.95 14.22
CA LYS A 28 -39.67 -21.37 14.26
C LYS A 28 -40.23 -21.36 12.83
N LYS A 29 -40.79 -22.50 12.41
CA LYS A 29 -41.41 -22.75 11.13
C LYS A 29 -42.25 -21.57 10.64
N GLN A 30 -41.85 -20.90 9.60
CA GLN A 30 -42.75 -20.39 8.58
C GLN A 30 -42.90 -21.53 7.55
N ASN A 31 -44.14 -21.90 7.24
CA ASN A 31 -44.44 -22.90 6.26
C ASN A 31 -43.96 -22.44 4.89
N VAL A 32 -42.77 -22.86 4.48
CA VAL A 32 -42.31 -22.86 3.11
C VAL A 32 -42.44 -24.29 2.64
N THR A 33 -43.25 -24.44 1.60
CA THR A 33 -43.62 -25.66 0.92
C THR A 33 -42.44 -26.62 0.72
N GLU A 34 -42.70 -27.90 0.98
CA GLU A 34 -41.77 -29.04 1.04
C GLU A 34 -41.11 -29.45 -0.30
N ASP A 35 -41.01 -28.59 -1.28
CA ASP A 35 -40.44 -28.93 -2.58
C ASP A 35 -38.97 -28.50 -2.81
N LEU A 36 -38.23 -28.12 -1.76
CA LEU A 36 -36.80 -27.73 -1.88
C LEU A 36 -35.82 -28.74 -1.28
N CYS A 37 -36.28 -29.93 -0.94
CA CYS A 37 -35.41 -31.02 -0.48
C CYS A 37 -35.03 -31.90 -1.66
N LEU A 38 -33.74 -31.93 -2.00
CA LEU A 38 -33.06 -32.84 -2.93
C LEU A 38 -32.73 -32.32 -4.35
N SER A 39 -32.71 -31.04 -4.61
CA SER A 39 -31.89 -30.57 -5.74
C SER A 39 -30.46 -30.35 -5.24
N SER A 40 -29.53 -31.15 -5.76
CA SER A 40 -28.08 -31.00 -5.58
C SER A 40 -27.70 -29.53 -5.48
N ASN A 41 -26.99 -29.13 -4.40
CA ASN A 41 -26.37 -27.81 -4.23
C ASN A 41 -25.27 -27.68 -5.28
N LEU A 42 -25.64 -27.48 -6.55
CA LEU A 42 -24.71 -27.18 -7.62
C LEU A 42 -24.31 -25.71 -7.44
N PRO A 43 -23.03 -25.41 -7.19
CA PRO A 43 -22.54 -24.04 -6.98
C PRO A 43 -22.93 -23.10 -8.13
N GLU A 44 -22.96 -23.61 -9.36
CA GLU A 44 -23.34 -22.88 -10.60
C GLU A 44 -24.70 -22.17 -10.56
N LYS A 45 -25.59 -22.59 -9.66
CA LYS A 45 -26.93 -21.98 -9.49
C LYS A 45 -26.94 -20.75 -8.60
N PHE A 46 -25.88 -20.52 -7.82
CA PHE A 46 -25.86 -19.45 -6.84
C PHE A 46 -24.91 -18.33 -7.27
N HIS A 47 -25.41 -17.09 -7.10
CA HIS A 47 -24.66 -15.88 -7.37
C HIS A 47 -24.18 -15.25 -6.06
N VAL A 48 -22.85 -15.01 -5.98
CA VAL A 48 -22.19 -14.36 -4.85
C VAL A 48 -21.73 -12.96 -5.25
N PHE A 49 -22.15 -11.95 -4.51
CA PHE A 49 -21.70 -10.58 -4.69
C PHE A 49 -20.67 -10.23 -3.62
N VAL A 50 -19.47 -9.79 -4.05
CA VAL A 50 -18.37 -9.42 -3.14
C VAL A 50 -18.18 -7.91 -3.17
N GLN A 51 -18.33 -7.25 -2.01
CA GLN A 51 -18.13 -5.80 -1.85
C GLN A 51 -17.06 -5.49 -0.83
N THR A 52 -16.19 -4.51 -1.14
CA THR A 52 -15.01 -4.20 -0.34
C THR A 52 -14.97 -2.73 0.03
N TRP A 53 -14.68 -2.46 1.29
CA TRP A 53 -14.32 -1.13 1.79
C TRP A 53 -12.94 -1.19 2.42
N GLY A 54 -12.12 -0.17 2.17
CA GLY A 54 -10.86 0.01 2.90
C GLY A 54 -9.61 0.16 2.05
N CYS A 55 -8.54 -0.49 2.50
CA CYS A 55 -7.21 -0.36 1.91
C CYS A 55 -6.96 -1.37 0.77
N ALA A 56 -5.81 -1.23 0.10
CA ALA A 56 -5.38 -2.16 -0.94
C ALA A 56 -5.27 -3.61 -0.42
N HIS A 57 -4.83 -3.80 0.83
CA HIS A 57 -4.77 -5.14 1.45
C HIS A 57 -6.16 -5.81 1.51
N ASN A 58 -7.20 -5.08 1.94
CA ASN A 58 -8.58 -5.60 1.93
C ASN A 58 -9.06 -5.91 0.50
N THR A 59 -8.65 -5.12 -0.48
CA THR A 59 -8.97 -5.40 -1.90
C THR A 59 -8.32 -6.71 -2.34
N SER A 60 -7.04 -6.92 -2.03
CA SER A 60 -6.33 -8.18 -2.29
C SER A 60 -7.03 -9.39 -1.64
N ASP A 61 -7.44 -9.26 -0.37
CA ASP A 61 -8.20 -10.31 0.34
C ASP A 61 -9.49 -10.66 -0.42
N SER A 62 -10.23 -9.65 -0.90
CA SER A 62 -11.48 -9.87 -1.67
C SER A 62 -11.23 -10.52 -3.02
N GLU A 63 -10.14 -10.15 -3.70
CA GLU A 63 -9.75 -10.74 -4.98
C GLU A 63 -9.42 -12.24 -4.82
N TYR A 64 -8.76 -12.65 -3.72
CA TYR A 64 -8.55 -14.07 -3.38
C TYR A 64 -9.87 -14.77 -3.06
N MET A 65 -10.73 -14.20 -2.21
CA MET A 65 -12.03 -14.78 -1.92
C MET A 65 -12.87 -14.98 -3.18
N THR A 66 -12.86 -13.99 -4.07
CA THR A 66 -13.56 -14.06 -5.37
C THR A 66 -13.01 -15.17 -6.26
N GLY A 67 -11.69 -15.30 -6.34
CA GLY A 67 -11.03 -16.36 -7.11
C GLY A 67 -11.33 -17.76 -6.59
N LEU A 68 -11.32 -17.95 -5.27
CA LEU A 68 -11.67 -19.23 -4.63
C LEU A 68 -13.13 -19.62 -4.89
N LEU A 69 -14.07 -18.68 -4.74
CA LEU A 69 -15.50 -18.93 -4.99
C LEU A 69 -15.75 -19.26 -6.46
N ALA A 70 -15.14 -18.53 -7.39
CA ALA A 70 -15.28 -18.79 -8.82
C ALA A 70 -14.66 -20.14 -9.23
N LYS A 71 -13.47 -20.49 -8.70
CA LYS A 71 -12.83 -21.80 -8.95
C LYS A 71 -13.70 -22.96 -8.45
N TYR A 72 -14.44 -22.73 -7.36
CA TYR A 72 -15.36 -23.74 -6.81
C TYR A 72 -16.64 -23.91 -7.65
N GLY A 73 -16.96 -22.93 -8.52
CA GLY A 73 -18.08 -22.97 -9.45
C GLY A 73 -19.21 -21.97 -9.17
N TYR A 74 -19.08 -21.08 -8.20
CA TYR A 74 -20.06 -20.01 -8.00
C TYR A 74 -19.98 -18.95 -9.10
N GLN A 75 -21.15 -18.38 -9.48
CA GLN A 75 -21.18 -17.13 -10.22
C GLN A 75 -20.80 -16.00 -9.25
N VAL A 76 -19.73 -15.25 -9.55
CA VAL A 76 -19.22 -14.21 -8.63
C VAL A 76 -19.16 -12.88 -9.33
N THR A 77 -19.67 -11.84 -8.68
CA THR A 77 -19.47 -10.44 -9.08
C THR A 77 -18.69 -9.71 -8.00
N LEU A 78 -17.55 -9.13 -8.38
CA LEU A 78 -16.76 -8.26 -7.52
C LEU A 78 -17.13 -6.80 -7.76
N ASP A 79 -17.52 -6.07 -6.72
CA ASP A 79 -17.91 -4.66 -6.79
C ASP A 79 -16.79 -3.80 -7.39
N GLY A 80 -17.15 -2.97 -8.41
CA GLY A 80 -16.22 -2.13 -9.15
C GLY A 80 -15.31 -2.88 -10.12
N SER A 81 -15.51 -4.18 -10.37
CA SER A 81 -14.86 -4.87 -11.48
C SER A 81 -15.44 -4.37 -12.80
N GLN A 82 -14.55 -4.09 -13.76
CA GLN A 82 -14.94 -3.59 -15.08
C GLN A 82 -15.44 -4.69 -16.01
N PHE A 83 -15.25 -5.96 -15.62
CA PHE A 83 -15.57 -7.13 -16.39
C PHE A 83 -16.53 -8.03 -15.61
N THR A 84 -17.76 -8.07 -16.05
CA THR A 84 -18.65 -9.18 -15.70
C THR A 84 -18.18 -10.38 -16.52
N ASN A 85 -17.56 -11.37 -15.88
CA ASN A 85 -17.25 -12.64 -16.52
C ASN A 85 -18.58 -13.32 -16.87
N GLY A 86 -19.00 -13.17 -18.13
CA GLY A 86 -19.82 -14.18 -18.76
C GLY A 86 -19.00 -15.47 -18.80
N CYS A 87 -19.59 -16.57 -18.35
CA CYS A 87 -19.02 -17.90 -18.39
C CYS A 87 -18.37 -18.19 -19.74
N GLU A 88 -17.04 -18.06 -19.83
CA GLU A 88 -16.26 -18.81 -20.79
C GLU A 88 -15.24 -19.62 -19.97
N SER A 89 -15.37 -20.93 -20.14
CA SER A 89 -14.52 -21.95 -19.54
C SER A 89 -13.05 -21.59 -19.65
N ALA A 90 -12.30 -21.79 -18.56
CA ALA A 90 -10.85 -21.70 -18.52
C ALA A 90 -10.24 -22.66 -19.56
N GLY A 91 -10.03 -22.17 -20.76
CA GLY A 91 -9.34 -22.81 -21.87
C GLY A 91 -8.51 -21.75 -22.54
N ASP A 92 -7.19 -21.90 -22.39
CA ASP A 92 -6.12 -21.31 -23.19
C ASP A 92 -6.37 -19.93 -23.83
N ILE A 93 -6.14 -18.84 -23.08
CA ILE A 93 -5.88 -17.55 -23.68
C ILE A 93 -4.37 -17.45 -23.97
N SER A 94 -3.95 -18.12 -25.02
CA SER A 94 -2.66 -17.87 -25.68
C SER A 94 -2.96 -17.17 -27.00
N SER A 95 -3.03 -15.88 -26.98
CA SER A 95 -2.73 -14.91 -28.04
C SER A 95 -3.68 -13.72 -28.02
N THR A 96 -3.11 -12.55 -27.95
CA THR A 96 -3.75 -11.23 -28.08
C THR A 96 -4.18 -10.90 -29.52
N ALA A 97 -4.39 -11.93 -30.37
CA ALA A 97 -4.69 -11.77 -31.80
C ALA A 97 -6.16 -11.98 -32.20
N ASP A 98 -7.02 -12.45 -31.30
CA ASP A 98 -8.38 -12.88 -31.67
C ASP A 98 -9.52 -11.92 -31.30
N LEU A 99 -9.23 -10.63 -31.13
CA LEU A 99 -10.25 -9.58 -31.05
C LEU A 99 -10.50 -8.88 -32.40
N ALA A 100 -10.01 -9.47 -33.49
CA ALA A 100 -10.37 -9.04 -34.84
C ALA A 100 -11.68 -9.70 -35.25
N CYS A 101 -12.66 -8.87 -35.52
CA CYS A 101 -13.97 -9.24 -36.08
C CYS A 101 -13.83 -10.25 -37.23
N ALA A 102 -14.39 -11.44 -37.06
CA ALA A 102 -14.57 -12.40 -38.14
C ALA A 102 -15.64 -11.90 -39.12
N CYS A 103 -15.25 -11.08 -40.08
CA CYS A 103 -16.01 -10.79 -41.28
C CYS A 103 -15.19 -11.34 -42.45
N GLN A 104 -15.43 -12.58 -42.83
CA GLN A 104 -15.04 -13.11 -44.15
C GLN A 104 -16.16 -12.91 -45.14
N ASP A 105 -15.79 -12.16 -46.20
CA ASP A 105 -16.31 -12.17 -47.57
C ASP A 105 -17.83 -12.36 -47.81
N ASN A 106 -18.50 -11.24 -48.11
CA ASN A 106 -19.27 -11.04 -49.35
C ASN A 106 -19.69 -9.58 -49.43
N GLY A 107 -19.44 -8.98 -50.60
CA GLY A 107 -19.59 -7.57 -50.87
C GLY A 107 -20.97 -6.99 -50.58
N ASP A 108 -20.98 -5.70 -50.44
CA ASP A 108 -22.07 -4.74 -50.39
C ASP A 108 -22.87 -4.58 -49.09
N GLN A 109 -22.83 -3.34 -48.63
CA GLN A 109 -23.62 -2.74 -47.55
C GLN A 109 -23.19 -3.07 -46.12
N CYS A 110 -22.08 -2.45 -45.67
CA CYS A 110 -21.76 -2.32 -44.26
C CYS A 110 -22.64 -1.23 -43.62
N CYS A 111 -23.46 -1.70 -42.74
CA CYS A 111 -24.47 -1.01 -41.96
C CYS A 111 -23.91 0.14 -41.13
N SER A 112 -24.28 1.35 -41.46
CA SER A 112 -24.44 2.45 -40.53
C SER A 112 -25.57 2.14 -39.55
N LYS A 113 -25.27 1.36 -38.51
CA LYS A 113 -26.04 1.32 -37.26
C LYS A 113 -25.07 1.58 -36.13
N GLU A 114 -24.99 2.83 -35.73
CA GLU A 114 -24.52 3.22 -34.41
C GLU A 114 -25.27 2.40 -33.37
N LYS A 115 -24.66 1.33 -32.87
CA LYS A 115 -25.11 0.71 -31.64
C LYS A 115 -24.73 1.69 -30.53
N ASN A 116 -25.69 2.51 -30.14
CA ASN A 116 -25.64 3.25 -28.87
C ASN A 116 -25.31 2.24 -27.78
N PHE A 117 -24.06 2.25 -27.35
CA PHE A 117 -23.63 1.49 -26.18
C PHE A 117 -24.17 2.24 -24.95
N ASP A 118 -25.29 1.73 -24.46
CA ASP A 118 -26.08 2.34 -23.40
C ASP A 118 -25.29 2.32 -22.09
N LYS A 119 -24.67 3.46 -21.78
CA LYS A 119 -23.82 3.67 -20.58
C LYS A 119 -24.59 3.51 -19.25
N SER A 120 -25.91 3.57 -19.31
CA SER A 120 -26.76 3.31 -18.13
C SER A 120 -26.76 1.82 -17.76
N LYS A 121 -26.51 0.90 -18.70
CA LYS A 121 -26.49 -0.54 -18.44
C LYS A 121 -25.29 -1.02 -17.65
N ALA A 122 -24.10 -0.40 -17.74
CA ALA A 122 -22.92 -0.84 -17.00
C ALA A 122 -22.98 -0.46 -15.51
N VAL A 123 -23.53 0.72 -15.19
CA VAL A 123 -23.75 1.14 -13.79
C VAL A 123 -24.98 0.45 -13.20
N LEU A 124 -26.02 0.24 -13.99
CA LEU A 124 -27.20 -0.55 -13.63
C LEU A 124 -26.83 -2.02 -13.37
N SER A 125 -25.82 -2.58 -14.05
CA SER A 125 -25.42 -3.99 -13.90
C SER A 125 -24.86 -4.32 -12.52
N ASN A 126 -24.09 -3.43 -11.87
CA ASN A 126 -23.57 -3.70 -10.53
C ASN A 126 -24.65 -3.59 -9.43
N CYS A 127 -25.55 -2.63 -9.55
CA CYS A 127 -26.69 -2.54 -8.63
C CYS A 127 -27.65 -3.72 -8.82
N ASP A 128 -27.86 -4.16 -10.04
CA ASP A 128 -28.71 -5.31 -10.34
C ASP A 128 -28.02 -6.62 -9.94
N ALA A 129 -26.72 -6.77 -10.15
CA ALA A 129 -25.95 -7.91 -9.69
C ALA A 129 -25.99 -8.05 -8.16
N LYS A 130 -25.83 -6.95 -7.41
CA LYS A 130 -25.97 -6.94 -5.94
C LYS A 130 -27.38 -7.36 -5.51
N LYS A 131 -28.42 -6.81 -6.13
CA LYS A 131 -29.82 -7.12 -5.80
C LYS A 131 -30.17 -8.58 -6.11
N ASN A 132 -29.65 -9.12 -7.20
CA ASN A 132 -29.96 -10.47 -7.68
C ASN A 132 -29.11 -11.55 -7.00
N ALA A 133 -27.98 -11.19 -6.36
CA ALA A 133 -27.12 -12.15 -5.69
C ALA A 133 -27.82 -12.85 -4.51
N ASP A 134 -27.55 -14.15 -4.36
CA ASP A 134 -28.04 -14.99 -3.27
C ASP A 134 -27.29 -14.75 -1.97
N VAL A 135 -25.97 -14.48 -2.08
CA VAL A 135 -25.07 -14.24 -0.95
C VAL A 135 -24.31 -12.96 -1.17
N TRP A 136 -24.23 -12.14 -0.13
CA TRP A 136 -23.37 -10.97 -0.06
C TRP A 136 -22.15 -11.24 0.83
N VAL A 137 -20.95 -11.19 0.26
CA VAL A 137 -19.69 -11.19 1.00
C VAL A 137 -19.23 -9.74 1.13
N LEU A 138 -19.27 -9.23 2.35
CA LEU A 138 -18.99 -7.84 2.66
C LEU A 138 -17.66 -7.74 3.40
N ASN A 139 -16.61 -7.24 2.74
CA ASN A 139 -15.27 -7.13 3.30
C ASN A 139 -15.00 -5.71 3.82
N SER A 140 -14.56 -5.59 5.06
CA SER A 140 -14.54 -4.35 5.83
C SER A 140 -13.17 -3.96 6.36
N CYS A 141 -12.95 -2.65 6.53
CA CYS A 141 -11.75 -2.06 7.09
C CYS A 141 -12.03 -1.33 8.41
N THR A 142 -11.05 -1.36 9.34
CA THR A 142 -11.10 -0.66 10.63
C THR A 142 -10.35 0.67 10.64
N VAL A 143 -9.65 1.02 9.54
CA VAL A 143 -8.74 2.18 9.53
C VAL A 143 -9.50 3.51 9.42
N LYS A 144 -10.57 3.57 8.60
CA LYS A 144 -11.38 4.79 8.42
C LYS A 144 -12.78 4.59 8.97
N GLY A 145 -13.23 5.47 9.88
CA GLY A 145 -14.57 5.44 10.46
C GLY A 145 -15.71 5.33 9.44
N PRO A 146 -15.73 6.13 8.35
CA PRO A 146 -16.76 6.01 7.32
C PRO A 146 -16.85 4.63 6.67
N ALA A 147 -15.72 3.91 6.53
CA ALA A 147 -15.73 2.56 5.96
C ALA A 147 -16.45 1.55 6.86
N GLU A 148 -16.30 1.64 8.19
CA GLU A 148 -17.05 0.80 9.14
C GLU A 148 -18.56 1.12 9.11
N ASP A 149 -18.93 2.40 8.99
CA ASP A 149 -20.34 2.81 8.91
C ASP A 149 -20.98 2.32 7.61
N HIS A 150 -20.31 2.45 6.47
CA HIS A 150 -20.78 1.92 5.19
C HIS A 150 -20.96 0.40 5.24
N PHE A 151 -19.97 -0.30 5.79
CA PHE A 151 -20.05 -1.74 5.99
C PHE A 151 -21.24 -2.14 6.88
N ARG A 152 -21.40 -1.49 8.04
CA ARG A 152 -22.55 -1.73 8.94
C ARG A 152 -23.87 -1.53 8.21
N ASN A 153 -24.01 -0.43 7.49
CA ASN A 153 -25.23 -0.13 6.74
C ASN A 153 -25.52 -1.19 5.68
N ALA A 154 -24.50 -1.67 4.95
CA ALA A 154 -24.66 -2.74 3.97
C ALA A 154 -25.06 -4.08 4.61
N VAL A 155 -24.49 -4.43 5.78
CA VAL A 155 -24.92 -5.63 6.52
C VAL A 155 -26.40 -5.53 6.91
N LEU A 156 -26.82 -4.39 7.48
CA LEU A 156 -28.22 -4.16 7.87
C LEU A 156 -29.17 -4.14 6.68
N GLU A 157 -28.73 -3.57 5.54
CA GLU A 157 -29.47 -3.61 4.26
C GLU A 157 -29.68 -5.05 3.79
N GLY A 158 -28.61 -5.85 3.78
CA GLY A 158 -28.69 -7.26 3.38
C GLY A 158 -29.66 -8.06 4.23
N ILE A 159 -29.59 -7.89 5.56
CA ILE A 159 -30.52 -8.53 6.51
C ILE A 159 -31.97 -8.10 6.22
N LYS A 160 -32.21 -6.80 6.04
CA LYS A 160 -33.54 -6.25 5.74
C LYS A 160 -34.12 -6.80 4.43
N LEU A 161 -33.28 -7.02 3.43
CA LEU A 161 -33.66 -7.58 2.12
C LEU A 161 -33.76 -9.12 2.13
N GLY A 162 -33.55 -9.78 3.28
CA GLY A 162 -33.57 -11.24 3.39
C GLY A 162 -32.39 -11.92 2.68
N LYS A 163 -31.31 -11.21 2.38
CA LYS A 163 -30.10 -11.77 1.75
C LYS A 163 -29.29 -12.56 2.77
N ARG A 164 -28.59 -13.58 2.28
CA ARG A 164 -27.57 -14.27 3.07
C ARG A 164 -26.32 -13.42 3.09
N VAL A 165 -25.82 -13.06 4.27
CA VAL A 165 -24.69 -12.14 4.45
C VAL A 165 -23.53 -12.86 5.13
N VAL A 166 -22.36 -12.72 4.53
CA VAL A 166 -21.06 -13.09 5.13
C VAL A 166 -20.28 -11.81 5.40
N ALA A 167 -20.02 -11.54 6.67
CA ALA A 167 -19.21 -10.41 7.10
C ALA A 167 -17.73 -10.81 7.14
N ALA A 168 -16.88 -10.14 6.37
CA ALA A 168 -15.46 -10.42 6.22
C ALA A 168 -14.58 -9.26 6.63
N GLY A 169 -13.29 -9.51 6.86
CA GLY A 169 -12.24 -8.51 6.99
C GLY A 169 -11.95 -8.04 8.41
N CYS A 170 -11.38 -6.82 8.50
CA CYS A 170 -10.81 -6.30 9.74
C CYS A 170 -11.85 -5.99 10.83
N VAL A 171 -13.06 -5.53 10.47
CA VAL A 171 -14.10 -5.18 11.46
C VAL A 171 -14.58 -6.41 12.21
N PRO A 172 -15.08 -7.48 11.56
CA PRO A 172 -15.51 -8.68 12.28
C PRO A 172 -14.37 -9.37 13.02
N GLN A 173 -13.13 -9.30 12.53
CA GLN A 173 -11.96 -9.85 13.22
C GLN A 173 -11.65 -9.09 14.52
N SER A 174 -11.71 -7.75 14.50
CA SER A 174 -11.36 -6.92 15.67
C SER A 174 -12.52 -6.70 16.64
N ARG A 175 -13.76 -6.88 16.17
CA ARG A 175 -14.99 -6.62 16.95
C ARG A 175 -16.08 -7.62 16.62
N PRO A 176 -15.83 -8.92 16.88
CA PRO A 176 -16.78 -9.99 16.53
C PRO A 176 -18.12 -9.91 17.27
N GLY A 177 -18.16 -9.27 18.42
CA GLY A 177 -19.37 -9.10 19.25
C GLY A 177 -20.25 -7.90 18.87
N ALA A 178 -20.03 -7.22 17.73
CA ALA A 178 -20.87 -6.11 17.33
C ALA A 178 -22.32 -6.54 17.11
N ASP A 179 -23.29 -5.74 17.61
CA ASP A 179 -24.72 -6.12 17.61
C ASP A 179 -25.27 -6.39 16.21
N TYR A 180 -24.83 -5.64 15.19
CA TYR A 180 -25.25 -5.83 13.81
C TYR A 180 -24.65 -7.07 13.12
N LEU A 181 -23.70 -7.76 13.78
CA LEU A 181 -23.14 -9.05 13.33
C LEU A 181 -23.82 -10.26 13.99
N LYS A 182 -24.82 -10.04 14.86
CA LYS A 182 -25.60 -11.13 15.45
C LYS A 182 -26.44 -11.81 14.38
N GLY A 183 -26.30 -13.12 14.26
CA GLY A 183 -27.02 -13.92 13.24
C GLY A 183 -26.44 -13.81 11.82
N VAL A 184 -25.26 -13.22 11.64
CA VAL A 184 -24.53 -13.12 10.38
C VAL A 184 -23.32 -14.04 10.42
N SER A 185 -23.04 -14.77 9.34
CA SER A 185 -21.82 -15.55 9.20
C SER A 185 -20.60 -14.62 9.12
N VAL A 186 -19.50 -15.02 9.75
CA VAL A 186 -18.31 -14.18 9.90
C VAL A 186 -17.06 -14.94 9.49
N ILE A 187 -16.20 -14.30 8.70
CA ILE A 187 -14.86 -14.79 8.34
C ILE A 187 -13.79 -13.75 8.66
N GLY A 188 -12.76 -14.15 9.39
CA GLY A 188 -11.62 -13.30 9.74
C GLY A 188 -10.58 -13.19 8.64
N VAL A 189 -9.66 -12.22 8.78
CA VAL A 189 -8.62 -11.92 7.81
C VAL A 189 -7.60 -13.04 7.61
N HIS A 190 -7.45 -13.92 8.58
CA HIS A 190 -6.50 -15.04 8.53
C HIS A 190 -7.09 -16.35 7.98
N GLN A 191 -8.37 -16.36 7.62
CA GLN A 191 -9.10 -17.56 7.19
C GLN A 191 -9.88 -17.37 5.90
N ILE A 192 -9.50 -16.39 5.09
CA ILE A 192 -10.18 -16.07 3.83
C ILE A 192 -10.11 -17.21 2.82
N ASP A 193 -9.12 -18.10 2.95
CA ASP A 193 -8.99 -19.36 2.20
C ASP A 193 -10.17 -20.33 2.41
N ARG A 194 -10.88 -20.20 3.55
CA ARG A 194 -12.08 -20.98 3.88
C ARG A 194 -13.39 -20.32 3.46
N ILE A 195 -13.35 -19.32 2.59
CA ILE A 195 -14.56 -18.58 2.17
C ILE A 195 -15.63 -19.48 1.54
N VAL A 196 -15.22 -20.51 0.81
CA VAL A 196 -16.13 -21.46 0.20
C VAL A 196 -16.98 -22.16 1.27
N GLU A 197 -16.34 -22.69 2.31
CA GLU A 197 -17.02 -23.36 3.41
C GLU A 197 -18.01 -22.43 4.12
N VAL A 198 -17.61 -21.17 4.35
CA VAL A 198 -18.49 -20.17 4.99
C VAL A 198 -19.70 -19.86 4.13
N VAL A 199 -19.53 -19.75 2.82
CA VAL A 199 -20.64 -19.48 1.88
C VAL A 199 -21.58 -20.68 1.80
N GLU A 200 -21.07 -21.91 1.73
CA GLU A 200 -21.88 -23.13 1.73
C GLU A 200 -22.75 -23.27 3.00
N GLU A 201 -22.14 -23.13 4.17
CA GLU A 201 -22.88 -23.17 5.45
C GLU A 201 -23.94 -22.05 5.51
N THR A 202 -23.61 -20.87 5.01
CA THR A 202 -24.55 -19.74 4.97
C THR A 202 -25.70 -19.99 4.00
N LEU A 203 -25.45 -20.64 2.87
CA LEU A 203 -26.50 -21.06 1.92
C LEU A 203 -27.43 -22.12 2.51
N GLN A 204 -26.91 -23.01 3.36
CA GLN A 204 -27.70 -24.00 4.11
C GLN A 204 -28.52 -23.37 5.26
N GLY A 205 -28.36 -22.06 5.52
CA GLY A 205 -29.03 -21.33 6.59
C GLY A 205 -28.32 -21.44 7.95
N ASN A 206 -27.10 -21.96 7.97
CA ASN A 206 -26.25 -21.99 9.18
C ASN A 206 -25.55 -20.64 9.35
N VAL A 207 -25.33 -20.24 10.60
CA VAL A 207 -24.49 -19.09 10.97
C VAL A 207 -23.17 -19.62 11.52
N VAL A 208 -22.09 -19.33 10.81
CA VAL A 208 -20.75 -19.80 11.18
C VAL A 208 -19.82 -18.63 11.46
N ARG A 209 -18.83 -18.86 12.33
CA ARG A 209 -17.86 -17.84 12.73
C ARG A 209 -16.46 -18.42 12.65
N PHE A 210 -15.74 -18.02 11.61
CA PHE A 210 -14.36 -18.41 11.35
C PHE A 210 -13.45 -17.26 11.77
N LEU A 211 -13.06 -17.25 13.04
CA LEU A 211 -12.21 -16.24 13.65
C LEU A 211 -11.12 -16.97 14.42
N ASP A 212 -9.92 -17.01 13.88
CA ASP A 212 -8.80 -17.63 14.58
C ASP A 212 -8.31 -16.79 15.74
N LYS A 213 -7.71 -17.47 16.70
CA LYS A 213 -6.90 -16.84 17.73
C LYS A 213 -5.68 -16.21 17.07
N LYS A 214 -5.29 -15.06 17.57
CA LYS A 214 -4.04 -14.38 17.17
C LYS A 214 -2.89 -15.38 17.30
N TYR A 215 -2.09 -15.53 16.24
CA TYR A 215 -0.85 -16.30 16.31
C TYR A 215 0.05 -15.74 17.42
N THR A 216 0.56 -16.62 18.27
CA THR A 216 1.63 -16.29 19.22
C THR A 216 2.97 -16.47 18.51
N LEU A 217 4.05 -15.89 19.03
CA LEU A 217 5.41 -16.08 18.48
C LEU A 217 5.80 -17.58 18.42
N SER A 218 5.31 -18.39 19.38
CA SER A 218 5.50 -19.84 19.39
C SER A 218 4.72 -20.56 18.29
N ASP A 219 3.54 -20.06 17.93
CA ASP A 219 2.74 -20.64 16.84
C ASP A 219 3.39 -20.38 15.49
N ILE A 220 3.99 -19.20 15.29
CA ILE A 220 4.73 -18.83 14.08
C ILE A 220 5.97 -19.71 13.90
N SER A 221 6.76 -19.92 14.95
CA SER A 221 7.95 -20.78 14.93
C SER A 221 7.60 -22.23 14.56
N ASN A 222 6.50 -22.75 15.10
CA ASN A 222 6.03 -24.11 14.80
C ASN A 222 5.44 -24.24 13.39
N ALA A 223 4.76 -23.19 12.88
CA ALA A 223 4.20 -23.17 11.54
C ALA A 223 5.29 -23.12 10.46
N MET A 224 6.37 -22.39 10.68
CA MET A 224 7.52 -22.34 9.75
C MET A 224 8.20 -23.71 9.60
N ILE A 225 8.16 -24.57 10.63
CA ILE A 225 8.81 -25.89 10.60
C ILE A 225 7.93 -26.95 9.91
N ASN A 226 6.61 -26.80 9.90
CA ASN A 226 5.68 -27.90 9.59
C ASN A 226 4.73 -27.64 8.41
N SER A 227 4.85 -26.55 7.63
CA SER A 227 3.69 -26.09 6.88
C SER A 227 3.68 -26.17 5.37
N SER A 228 2.53 -26.61 4.90
CA SER A 228 1.86 -26.26 3.66
C SER A 228 1.03 -24.96 3.72
N SER A 229 0.89 -24.29 4.87
CA SER A 229 0.18 -23.01 5.05
C SER A 229 1.15 -21.90 5.42
N SER A 230 1.10 -20.78 4.69
CA SER A 230 1.91 -19.60 4.99
C SER A 230 1.46 -18.96 6.32
N PRO A 231 2.34 -18.76 7.29
CA PRO A 231 1.98 -18.10 8.55
C PRO A 231 1.58 -16.62 8.34
N ALA A 232 1.97 -16.01 7.22
CA ALA A 232 1.65 -14.63 6.88
C ALA A 232 0.19 -14.41 6.44
N GLY A 233 -0.60 -15.46 6.30
CA GLY A 233 -2.00 -15.38 5.87
C GLY A 233 -2.29 -16.28 4.69
N VAL A 234 -2.94 -15.74 3.67
CA VAL A 234 -3.35 -16.50 2.47
C VAL A 234 -2.16 -16.95 1.66
N ALA A 235 -2.13 -18.21 1.23
CA ALA A 235 -1.12 -18.70 0.30
C ALA A 235 -1.19 -17.92 -1.03
N LEU A 236 -0.06 -17.41 -1.51
CA LEU A 236 0.00 -16.50 -2.66
C LEU A 236 -0.27 -17.18 -4.01
N ASP A 237 -0.23 -18.50 -4.05
CA ASP A 237 -0.54 -19.36 -5.22
C ASP A 237 -2.04 -19.65 -5.39
N LEU A 238 -2.89 -19.21 -4.46
CA LEU A 238 -4.32 -19.37 -4.57
C LEU A 238 -4.91 -18.57 -5.75
N PRO A 239 -6.02 -19.06 -6.33
CA PRO A 239 -6.68 -18.38 -7.43
C PRO A 239 -7.15 -16.99 -7.00
N LYS A 240 -6.94 -16.00 -7.86
CA LYS A 240 -7.23 -14.60 -7.62
C LYS A 240 -7.94 -13.99 -8.81
N ILE A 241 -9.08 -13.33 -8.60
CA ILE A 241 -9.75 -12.53 -9.62
C ILE A 241 -9.53 -11.07 -9.29
N ARG A 242 -8.73 -10.40 -10.11
CA ARG A 242 -8.38 -8.98 -9.90
C ARG A 242 -9.57 -8.08 -10.21
N ARG A 243 -9.76 -7.07 -9.38
CA ARG A 243 -10.73 -6.01 -9.65
C ARG A 243 -10.37 -5.24 -10.93
N ASN A 244 -9.09 -5.00 -11.13
CA ASN A 244 -8.52 -4.47 -12.37
C ASN A 244 -7.49 -5.50 -12.91
N PRO A 245 -7.70 -6.07 -14.10
CA PRO A 245 -6.83 -7.13 -14.63
C PRO A 245 -5.39 -6.69 -14.87
N LEU A 246 -5.15 -5.37 -15.04
CA LEU A 246 -3.82 -4.80 -15.26
C LEU A 246 -3.05 -4.54 -13.95
N ILE A 247 -3.69 -4.67 -12.78
CA ILE A 247 -3.09 -4.33 -11.49
C ILE A 247 -3.07 -5.56 -10.58
N GLU A 248 -1.88 -5.96 -10.15
CA GLU A 248 -1.73 -6.93 -9.05
C GLU A 248 -1.46 -6.21 -7.74
N ILE A 249 -2.31 -6.43 -6.75
CA ILE A 249 -2.07 -5.98 -5.37
C ILE A 249 -1.44 -7.13 -4.61
N LEU A 250 -0.15 -7.02 -4.30
CA LEU A 250 0.63 -8.03 -3.61
C LEU A 250 0.87 -7.62 -2.15
N ALA A 251 0.21 -8.32 -1.23
CA ALA A 251 0.50 -8.17 0.19
C ALA A 251 1.83 -8.85 0.51
N ILE A 252 2.83 -8.09 1.01
CA ILE A 252 4.16 -8.63 1.33
C ILE A 252 4.28 -9.09 2.78
N SER A 253 3.41 -8.59 3.64
CA SER A 253 3.29 -8.99 5.04
C SER A 253 1.89 -8.70 5.55
N THR A 254 1.52 -9.27 6.68
CA THR A 254 0.30 -8.95 7.43
C THR A 254 0.65 -8.59 8.87
N GLY A 255 -0.24 -7.84 9.54
CA GLY A 255 0.01 -7.39 10.92
C GLY A 255 0.94 -6.19 11.02
N CYS A 256 1.19 -5.71 12.23
CA CYS A 256 1.91 -4.48 12.46
C CYS A 256 2.79 -4.55 13.70
N LEU A 257 4.01 -4.00 13.63
CA LEU A 257 4.90 -3.86 14.79
C LEU A 257 4.42 -2.77 15.74
N ASN A 258 3.91 -1.65 15.19
CA ASN A 258 3.52 -0.47 15.95
C ASN A 258 2.37 -0.73 16.94
N ALA A 259 2.34 0.07 18.00
CA ALA A 259 1.30 0.05 19.03
C ALA A 259 0.57 1.39 19.15
N CYS A 260 0.28 2.05 18.01
CA CYS A 260 -0.36 3.36 17.98
C CYS A 260 -1.67 3.38 18.77
N THR A 261 -1.83 4.37 19.67
CA THR A 261 -2.93 4.43 20.63
C THR A 261 -4.33 4.55 20.01
N TYR A 262 -4.43 4.99 18.76
CA TYR A 262 -5.69 5.19 18.03
C TYR A 262 -6.01 4.05 17.04
N CYS A 263 -5.07 3.11 16.81
CA CYS A 263 -5.15 2.16 15.71
C CYS A 263 -5.70 0.80 16.14
N LYS A 264 -6.51 0.18 15.29
CA LYS A 264 -7.06 -1.18 15.49
C LYS A 264 -6.37 -2.23 14.61
N THR A 265 -5.41 -1.86 13.80
CA THR A 265 -4.77 -2.77 12.85
C THR A 265 -4.17 -3.99 13.56
N LYS A 266 -3.41 -3.78 14.64
CA LYS A 266 -2.83 -4.88 15.41
C LYS A 266 -3.89 -5.79 16.08
N GLN A 267 -5.06 -5.23 16.41
CA GLN A 267 -6.18 -6.03 16.93
C GLN A 267 -6.84 -6.90 15.85
N ALA A 268 -6.86 -6.39 14.60
CA ALA A 268 -7.47 -7.10 13.49
C ALA A 268 -6.51 -8.09 12.81
N ARG A 269 -5.27 -7.66 12.50
CA ARG A 269 -4.32 -8.43 11.70
C ARG A 269 -3.15 -9.02 12.49
N GLY A 270 -3.08 -8.76 13.79
CA GLY A 270 -2.07 -9.35 14.67
C GLY A 270 -0.71 -8.64 14.63
N ILE A 271 0.31 -9.39 15.03
CA ILE A 271 1.72 -8.99 14.93
C ILE A 271 2.21 -9.14 13.49
N LEU A 272 3.35 -8.48 13.17
CA LEU A 272 3.97 -8.60 11.86
C LEU A 272 4.30 -10.06 11.54
N VAL A 273 3.89 -10.51 10.35
CA VAL A 273 4.31 -11.76 9.73
C VAL A 273 4.54 -11.49 8.25
N SER A 274 5.78 -11.68 7.79
CA SER A 274 6.21 -11.41 6.42
C SER A 274 6.20 -12.69 5.57
N TYR A 275 5.86 -12.55 4.28
CA TYR A 275 6.03 -13.64 3.32
C TYR A 275 7.51 -13.79 2.94
N PRO A 276 8.01 -15.01 2.73
CA PRO A 276 9.35 -15.23 2.19
C PRO A 276 9.54 -14.56 0.82
N ILE A 277 10.75 -14.05 0.54
CA ILE A 277 11.06 -13.35 -0.71
C ILE A 277 10.73 -14.21 -1.93
N GLU A 278 11.09 -15.49 -1.89
CA GLU A 278 10.88 -16.43 -2.98
C GLU A 278 9.42 -16.53 -3.40
N GLN A 279 8.50 -16.61 -2.43
CA GLN A 279 7.07 -16.69 -2.70
C GLN A 279 6.53 -15.39 -3.33
N LEU A 280 7.05 -14.25 -2.88
CA LEU A 280 6.68 -12.93 -3.44
C LEU A 280 7.17 -12.77 -4.88
N LEU A 281 8.40 -13.20 -5.17
CA LEU A 281 8.96 -13.17 -6.51
C LEU A 281 8.20 -14.10 -7.47
N ASP A 282 7.84 -15.30 -7.01
CA ASP A 282 7.09 -16.26 -7.84
C ASP A 282 5.69 -15.73 -8.14
N ARG A 283 4.99 -15.12 -7.16
CA ARG A 283 3.70 -14.47 -7.39
C ARG A 283 3.83 -13.29 -8.34
N ALA A 284 4.85 -12.44 -8.20
CA ALA A 284 5.09 -11.32 -9.09
C ALA A 284 5.36 -11.78 -10.54
N LYS A 285 6.22 -12.78 -10.73
CA LYS A 285 6.48 -13.39 -12.05
C LYS A 285 5.21 -13.95 -12.67
N GLN A 286 4.37 -14.63 -11.87
CA GLN A 286 3.11 -15.17 -12.34
C GLN A 286 2.15 -14.06 -12.76
N ALA A 287 2.02 -12.99 -11.97
CA ALA A 287 1.16 -11.85 -12.29
C ALA A 287 1.58 -11.16 -13.61
N PHE A 288 2.88 -10.97 -13.83
CA PHE A 288 3.37 -10.40 -15.10
C PHE A 288 3.11 -11.34 -16.30
N LYS A 289 3.22 -12.65 -16.14
CA LYS A 289 2.83 -13.63 -17.19
C LYS A 289 1.34 -13.58 -17.51
N GLU A 290 0.50 -13.23 -16.54
CA GLU A 290 -0.95 -13.04 -16.69
C GLU A 290 -1.31 -11.68 -17.33
N GLY A 291 -0.32 -10.84 -17.71
CA GLY A 291 -0.52 -9.58 -18.41
C GLY A 291 -0.67 -8.34 -17.53
N VAL A 292 -0.37 -8.47 -16.24
CA VAL A 292 -0.35 -7.32 -15.30
C VAL A 292 0.65 -6.27 -15.74
N LYS A 293 0.27 -5.01 -15.62
CA LYS A 293 1.09 -3.82 -15.95
C LYS A 293 1.57 -3.08 -14.71
N GLU A 294 0.82 -3.13 -13.62
CA GLU A 294 1.23 -2.51 -12.35
C GLU A 294 1.26 -3.54 -11.22
N LEU A 295 2.38 -3.60 -10.51
CA LEU A 295 2.51 -4.36 -9.27
C LEU A 295 2.47 -3.39 -8.09
N TRP A 296 1.44 -3.49 -7.23
CA TRP A 296 1.30 -2.67 -6.04
C TRP A 296 1.67 -3.48 -4.80
N LEU A 297 2.81 -3.16 -4.17
CA LEU A 297 3.13 -3.73 -2.88
C LEU A 297 2.26 -3.11 -1.79
N THR A 298 1.69 -3.93 -0.95
CA THR A 298 0.88 -3.49 0.18
C THR A 298 1.20 -4.26 1.45
N SER A 299 1.05 -3.59 2.57
CA SER A 299 1.04 -4.16 3.92
C SER A 299 0.47 -3.10 4.89
N GLU A 300 0.44 -3.38 6.17
CA GLU A 300 0.14 -2.39 7.20
C GLU A 300 1.32 -1.41 7.42
N ASP A 301 2.54 -1.81 7.01
CA ASP A 301 3.76 -0.99 6.99
C ASP A 301 4.83 -1.69 6.15
N LEU A 302 5.10 -1.17 4.95
CA LEU A 302 6.09 -1.78 4.07
C LEU A 302 7.50 -1.76 4.66
N GLY A 303 7.89 -0.66 5.32
CA GLY A 303 9.24 -0.51 5.87
C GLY A 303 9.58 -1.55 6.95
N ALA A 304 8.54 -2.10 7.60
CA ALA A 304 8.71 -3.14 8.61
C ALA A 304 8.92 -4.55 8.02
N TYR A 305 8.74 -4.74 6.70
CA TYR A 305 8.88 -6.03 6.05
C TYR A 305 10.20 -6.73 6.42
N GLY A 306 10.10 -8.04 6.68
CA GLY A 306 11.24 -8.93 6.89
C GLY A 306 11.90 -8.83 8.26
N ARG A 307 11.49 -7.88 9.13
CA ARG A 307 12.05 -7.75 10.50
C ARG A 307 11.72 -8.94 11.41
N ASP A 308 10.79 -9.78 10.99
CA ASP A 308 10.42 -11.08 11.60
C ASP A 308 11.06 -12.28 10.89
N LEU A 309 11.78 -12.06 9.77
CA LEU A 309 12.45 -13.10 9.01
C LEU A 309 13.95 -13.12 9.32
N ASP A 310 14.47 -14.31 9.64
CA ASP A 310 15.89 -14.52 9.84
C ASP A 310 16.58 -14.76 8.47
N ARG A 311 17.74 -14.10 8.24
CA ARG A 311 18.53 -14.29 7.01
C ARG A 311 19.00 -15.73 6.80
N THR A 312 19.12 -16.52 7.86
CA THR A 312 19.53 -17.92 7.76
C THR A 312 18.49 -18.80 7.10
N THR A 313 17.25 -18.36 7.02
CA THR A 313 16.12 -19.09 6.45
C THR A 313 15.83 -18.76 4.98
N SER A 314 16.44 -17.69 4.44
CA SER A 314 16.27 -17.29 3.04
C SER A 314 17.39 -17.85 2.16
N SER A 315 17.02 -18.40 1.00
CA SER A 315 17.96 -18.82 -0.03
C SER A 315 18.56 -17.65 -0.82
N LEU A 316 17.87 -16.49 -0.80
CA LEU A 316 18.27 -15.28 -1.50
C LEU A 316 19.01 -14.36 -0.52
N ILE A 317 20.31 -14.23 -0.71
CA ILE A 317 21.18 -13.37 0.10
C ILE A 317 21.86 -12.36 -0.81
N CYS A 318 21.57 -11.07 -0.60
CA CYS A 318 22.28 -9.97 -1.25
C CYS A 318 23.53 -9.63 -0.41
N PRO A 319 24.76 -9.91 -0.87
CA PRO A 319 25.97 -9.80 -0.04
C PRO A 319 26.13 -8.43 0.63
N GLY A 320 26.02 -7.33 -0.10
CA GLY A 320 26.17 -5.99 0.44
C GLY A 320 25.07 -5.60 1.45
N LEU A 321 23.85 -6.12 1.27
CA LEU A 321 22.75 -5.88 2.22
C LEU A 321 22.87 -6.78 3.46
N SER A 322 23.42 -8.01 3.30
CA SER A 322 23.65 -8.92 4.44
C SER A 322 24.74 -8.40 5.39
N GLU A 323 25.70 -7.64 4.90
CA GLU A 323 26.69 -6.96 5.74
C GLU A 323 26.06 -5.83 6.55
N LYS A 324 25.12 -5.07 5.94
CA LYS A 324 24.41 -3.96 6.59
C LYS A 324 23.39 -4.44 7.62
N TRP A 325 22.64 -5.50 7.32
CA TRP A 325 21.63 -6.12 8.21
C TRP A 325 21.90 -7.61 8.39
N PRO A 326 22.84 -8.00 9.28
CA PRO A 326 23.30 -9.39 9.37
C PRO A 326 22.25 -10.37 9.93
N HIS A 327 21.26 -9.87 10.68
CA HIS A 327 20.36 -10.73 11.45
C HIS A 327 18.98 -10.92 10.83
N HIS A 328 18.45 -9.94 10.09
CA HIS A 328 17.09 -9.97 9.53
C HIS A 328 17.05 -9.51 8.08
N ILE A 329 16.01 -9.93 7.39
CA ILE A 329 15.70 -9.47 6.05
C ILE A 329 15.02 -8.09 6.14
N THR A 330 15.13 -7.28 5.08
CA THR A 330 14.56 -5.95 5.01
C THR A 330 13.75 -5.74 3.73
N LEU A 331 13.01 -4.64 3.67
CA LEU A 331 12.35 -4.21 2.44
C LEU A 331 13.37 -4.00 1.30
N ALA A 332 14.56 -3.49 1.61
CA ALA A 332 15.63 -3.30 0.63
C ALA A 332 16.08 -4.63 0.01
N ASP A 333 16.16 -5.73 0.79
CA ASP A 333 16.47 -7.07 0.26
C ASP A 333 15.39 -7.53 -0.73
N LEU A 334 14.11 -7.42 -0.37
CA LEU A 334 13.01 -7.77 -1.27
C LEU A 334 13.06 -6.95 -2.56
N LEU A 335 13.29 -5.66 -2.48
CA LEU A 335 13.30 -4.76 -3.64
C LEU A 335 14.53 -5.01 -4.54
N ALA A 336 15.67 -5.41 -3.96
CA ALA A 336 16.86 -5.78 -4.72
C ALA A 336 16.60 -6.95 -5.68
N ASP A 337 15.79 -7.92 -5.26
CA ASP A 337 15.45 -9.10 -6.06
C ASP A 337 14.20 -8.90 -6.92
N LEU A 338 13.27 -8.05 -6.48
CA LEU A 338 12.00 -7.81 -7.17
C LEU A 338 12.13 -6.85 -8.36
N VAL A 339 12.88 -5.75 -8.22
CA VAL A 339 12.99 -4.72 -9.27
C VAL A 339 13.57 -5.27 -10.57
N PRO A 340 14.61 -6.13 -10.57
CA PRO A 340 15.16 -6.70 -11.80
C PRO A 340 14.18 -7.56 -12.60
N ILE A 341 13.19 -8.18 -11.96
CA ILE A 341 12.22 -9.07 -12.64
C ILE A 341 11.02 -8.33 -13.24
N ILE A 342 10.88 -7.02 -13.01
CA ILE A 342 9.79 -6.22 -13.59
C ILE A 342 10.01 -6.12 -15.11
N PRO A 343 9.05 -6.54 -15.96
CA PRO A 343 9.20 -6.44 -17.42
C PRO A 343 9.18 -4.99 -17.91
N ALA A 344 9.70 -4.76 -19.12
CA ALA A 344 9.51 -3.50 -19.82
C ALA A 344 8.01 -3.19 -19.99
N GLY A 345 7.63 -1.92 -19.89
CA GLY A 345 6.23 -1.51 -19.96
C GLY A 345 5.40 -1.81 -18.71
N CYS A 346 6.02 -2.34 -17.63
CA CYS A 346 5.38 -2.55 -16.34
C CYS A 346 5.99 -1.65 -15.25
N MET A 347 5.20 -1.34 -14.22
CA MET A 347 5.60 -0.46 -13.13
C MET A 347 5.36 -1.09 -11.75
N LEU A 348 6.26 -0.80 -10.82
CA LEU A 348 6.13 -1.13 -9.41
C LEU A 348 5.68 0.12 -8.62
N ARG A 349 4.69 -0.06 -7.74
CA ARG A 349 4.27 0.95 -6.78
C ARG A 349 4.49 0.46 -5.36
N LEU A 350 5.22 1.25 -4.58
CA LEU A 350 5.36 1.04 -3.14
C LEU A 350 4.14 1.59 -2.41
N GLY A 351 3.65 0.86 -1.44
CA GLY A 351 2.55 1.28 -0.57
C GLY A 351 3.00 2.18 0.58
N MET A 352 2.26 2.15 1.69
CA MET A 352 2.51 2.98 2.85
C MET A 352 3.67 2.44 3.71
N THR A 353 4.47 3.36 4.22
CA THR A 353 5.53 3.07 5.21
C THR A 353 5.56 4.11 6.32
N ASN A 354 5.95 3.70 7.52
CA ASN A 354 6.19 4.62 8.62
C ASN A 354 7.66 5.03 8.71
N PRO A 355 7.98 6.26 9.14
CA PRO A 355 9.35 6.78 9.19
C PRO A 355 10.37 5.87 9.88
N PRO A 356 10.11 5.30 11.08
CA PRO A 356 11.14 4.57 11.84
C PRO A 356 11.66 3.32 11.11
N TYR A 357 10.87 2.74 10.21
CA TYR A 357 11.25 1.50 9.53
C TYR A 357 11.93 1.70 8.17
N ILE A 358 12.03 2.94 7.69
CA ILE A 358 12.77 3.27 6.47
C ILE A 358 13.99 4.15 6.70
N LEU A 359 14.13 4.73 7.90
CA LEU A 359 15.25 5.61 8.24
C LEU A 359 16.63 4.97 7.99
N ASP A 360 16.77 3.69 8.32
CA ASP A 360 17.99 2.91 8.10
C ASP A 360 18.15 2.40 6.66
N GLN A 361 17.12 2.55 5.82
CA GLN A 361 17.07 2.07 4.43
C GLN A 361 16.91 3.21 3.39
N LEU A 362 17.12 4.47 3.78
CA LEU A 362 16.83 5.63 2.91
C LEU A 362 17.61 5.64 1.62
N VAL A 363 18.86 5.19 1.66
CA VAL A 363 19.75 5.14 0.46
C VAL A 363 19.17 4.16 -0.56
N GLU A 364 18.87 2.97 -0.13
CA GLU A 364 18.34 1.88 -0.94
C GLU A 364 16.94 2.23 -1.48
N ILE A 365 16.10 2.83 -0.65
CA ILE A 365 14.75 3.28 -1.06
C ILE A 365 14.84 4.41 -2.09
N ALA A 366 15.74 5.38 -1.93
CA ALA A 366 15.93 6.46 -2.90
C ALA A 366 16.43 5.92 -4.26
N GLU A 367 17.32 4.92 -4.25
CA GLU A 367 17.78 4.25 -5.47
C GLU A 367 16.65 3.50 -6.16
N VAL A 368 15.87 2.73 -5.41
CA VAL A 368 14.69 2.01 -5.93
C VAL A 368 13.69 2.98 -6.53
N LEU A 369 13.33 4.06 -5.83
CA LEU A 369 12.40 5.08 -6.33
C LEU A 369 12.93 5.81 -7.57
N SER A 370 14.25 5.85 -7.77
CA SER A 370 14.88 6.40 -8.98
C SER A 370 14.84 5.45 -10.17
N HIS A 371 14.62 4.15 -9.95
CA HIS A 371 14.62 3.14 -11.02
C HIS A 371 13.48 3.39 -12.03
N PRO A 372 13.72 3.26 -13.36
CA PRO A 372 12.74 3.61 -14.40
C PRO A 372 11.39 2.86 -14.32
N ARG A 373 11.40 1.62 -13.80
CA ARG A 373 10.21 0.76 -13.69
C ARG A 373 9.55 0.79 -12.29
N VAL A 374 9.95 1.74 -11.45
CA VAL A 374 9.35 1.96 -10.12
C VAL A 374 8.75 3.36 -10.10
N TYR A 375 7.54 3.52 -9.62
CA TYR A 375 6.97 4.85 -9.42
C TYR A 375 7.75 5.62 -8.36
N SER A 376 8.16 6.85 -8.67
CA SER A 376 8.71 7.79 -7.69
C SER A 376 7.58 8.36 -6.83
N PHE A 377 7.02 7.49 -6.03
CA PHE A 377 5.90 7.76 -5.13
C PHE A 377 6.09 7.00 -3.83
N LEU A 378 5.87 7.68 -2.71
CA LEU A 378 5.85 7.03 -1.41
C LEU A 378 4.80 7.66 -0.49
N HIS A 379 4.05 6.82 0.23
CA HIS A 379 3.09 7.26 1.22
C HIS A 379 3.69 7.14 2.63
N ILE A 380 3.94 8.28 3.28
CA ILE A 380 4.59 8.40 4.59
C ILE A 380 3.67 9.19 5.53
N PRO A 381 2.81 8.54 6.31
CA PRO A 381 1.86 9.22 7.20
C PRO A 381 2.57 9.92 8.36
N VAL A 382 2.52 11.25 8.43
CA VAL A 382 3.08 12.02 9.55
C VAL A 382 2.14 12.03 10.77
N GLN A 383 0.86 12.02 10.57
CA GLN A 383 -0.23 12.05 11.55
C GLN A 383 -0.39 13.39 12.30
N SER A 384 0.69 14.03 12.76
CA SER A 384 0.73 15.34 13.43
C SER A 384 2.08 16.01 13.19
N GLY A 385 2.12 17.33 13.20
CA GLY A 385 3.34 18.15 13.20
C GLY A 385 3.92 18.42 14.58
N SER A 386 3.38 17.83 15.64
CA SER A 386 3.83 18.04 17.01
C SER A 386 4.34 16.76 17.65
N ASP A 387 5.58 16.79 18.17
CA ASP A 387 6.19 15.65 18.88
C ASP A 387 5.38 15.25 20.11
N ALA A 388 4.77 16.19 20.81
CA ALA A 388 3.93 15.90 21.97
C ALA A 388 2.68 15.09 21.60
N VAL A 389 2.10 15.35 20.42
CA VAL A 389 0.97 14.58 19.91
C VAL A 389 1.44 13.22 19.37
N LEU A 390 2.58 13.17 18.69
CA LEU A 390 3.18 11.91 18.21
C LEU A 390 3.50 10.95 19.36
N ASP A 391 4.06 11.45 20.45
CA ASP A 391 4.32 10.67 21.67
C ASP A 391 2.99 10.13 22.26
N ALA A 392 1.97 10.97 22.42
CA ALA A 392 0.65 10.56 22.90
C ALA A 392 -0.03 9.54 21.95
N MET A 393 0.26 9.60 20.66
CA MET A 393 -0.13 8.61 19.66
C MET A 393 0.68 7.32 19.74
N LYS A 394 1.79 7.28 20.51
CA LYS A 394 2.83 6.24 20.49
C LYS A 394 3.38 6.02 19.09
N ARG A 395 3.77 7.12 18.44
CA ARG A 395 4.55 7.07 17.21
C ARG A 395 6.04 7.05 17.58
N GLU A 396 6.76 6.12 16.99
CA GLU A 396 8.17 5.84 17.33
C GLU A 396 9.12 6.71 16.50
N TYR A 397 8.75 7.98 16.26
CA TYR A 397 9.57 8.97 15.54
C TYR A 397 9.18 10.39 15.94
N THR A 398 10.09 11.32 15.70
CA THR A 398 9.96 12.76 15.87
C THR A 398 9.67 13.46 14.54
N ILE A 399 9.24 14.73 14.60
CA ILE A 399 9.08 15.57 13.39
C ILE A 399 10.40 15.80 12.68
N GLU A 400 11.51 15.88 13.43
CA GLU A 400 12.85 15.98 12.85
C GLU A 400 13.19 14.72 12.02
N GLU A 401 12.95 13.53 12.55
CA GLU A 401 13.17 12.26 11.83
C GLU A 401 12.27 12.13 10.62
N PHE A 402 10.98 12.50 10.72
CA PHE A 402 10.10 12.56 9.57
C PHE A 402 10.61 13.54 8.50
N SER A 403 11.03 14.74 8.92
CA SER A 403 11.58 15.75 8.00
C SER A 403 12.87 15.25 7.33
N ASN A 404 13.74 14.57 8.06
CA ASN A 404 14.95 13.97 7.51
C ASN A 404 14.64 12.93 6.43
N VAL A 405 13.60 12.11 6.63
CA VAL A 405 13.14 11.16 5.60
C VAL A 405 12.67 11.90 4.35
N VAL A 406 11.79 12.90 4.51
CA VAL A 406 11.24 13.67 3.40
C VAL A 406 12.34 14.41 2.64
N ASP A 407 13.17 15.17 3.37
CA ASP A 407 14.23 15.99 2.79
C ASP A 407 15.27 15.12 2.07
N TYR A 408 15.65 13.97 2.66
CA TYR A 408 16.58 13.03 2.03
C TYR A 408 16.03 12.47 0.71
N LEU A 409 14.77 12.00 0.71
CA LEU A 409 14.16 11.42 -0.49
C LEU A 409 13.95 12.48 -1.58
N MET A 410 13.52 13.69 -1.22
CA MET A 410 13.36 14.79 -2.18
C MET A 410 14.69 15.21 -2.84
N GLN A 411 15.80 15.10 -2.12
CA GLN A 411 17.14 15.43 -2.63
C GLN A 411 17.78 14.32 -3.46
N ASN A 412 17.51 13.05 -3.14
CA ASN A 412 18.25 11.91 -3.67
C ASN A 412 17.48 11.05 -4.68
N VAL A 413 16.14 11.14 -4.73
CA VAL A 413 15.37 10.48 -5.80
C VAL A 413 15.58 11.26 -7.09
N LYS A 414 16.19 10.59 -8.08
CA LYS A 414 16.56 11.20 -9.36
C LYS A 414 15.42 11.00 -10.37
N PRO A 415 15.08 12.01 -11.16
CA PRO A 415 14.22 11.80 -12.31
C PRO A 415 14.91 10.82 -13.29
N PRO A 416 14.15 10.02 -14.04
CA PRO A 416 14.72 9.11 -15.03
C PRO A 416 15.55 9.91 -16.02
N ASN A 417 16.72 9.37 -16.43
CA ASN A 417 17.53 9.95 -17.50
C ASN A 417 16.71 9.95 -18.79
N LEU A 418 16.20 11.11 -19.17
CA LEU A 418 15.53 11.31 -20.45
C LEU A 418 16.56 11.31 -21.57
N PRO A 419 16.24 10.76 -22.76
CA PRO A 419 17.14 10.89 -23.92
C PRO A 419 17.43 12.35 -24.24
N PRO A 420 18.61 12.66 -24.81
CA PRO A 420 18.96 14.03 -25.21
C PRO A 420 17.88 14.61 -26.10
N GLY A 421 17.27 15.72 -25.68
CA GLY A 421 16.21 16.42 -26.42
C GLY A 421 14.79 16.19 -25.90
N ALA A 422 14.57 15.26 -24.96
CA ALA A 422 13.30 15.20 -24.24
C ALA A 422 13.25 16.32 -23.20
N ALA A 423 12.15 17.07 -23.19
CA ALA A 423 11.95 18.15 -22.23
C ALA A 423 12.06 17.60 -20.79
N HIS A 424 12.87 18.24 -19.97
CA HIS A 424 12.98 17.92 -18.55
C HIS A 424 11.61 18.08 -17.91
N ASP A 425 11.12 17.03 -17.23
CA ASP A 425 9.96 17.11 -16.33
C ASP A 425 10.18 18.06 -15.14
N SER A 426 11.33 18.70 -15.08
CA SER A 426 11.79 19.52 -13.97
C SER A 426 11.84 21.00 -14.32
N VAL A 427 10.68 21.62 -14.39
CA VAL A 427 10.62 23.05 -14.07
C VAL A 427 10.33 23.12 -12.56
N ASN A 428 11.32 23.57 -11.78
CA ASN A 428 11.25 23.79 -10.32
C ASN A 428 11.21 22.54 -9.40
N GLY A 429 11.86 21.41 -9.75
CA GLY A 429 12.01 20.27 -8.83
C GLY A 429 10.70 19.46 -8.55
N SER A 430 9.56 19.91 -9.04
CA SER A 430 8.31 19.17 -9.00
C SER A 430 8.28 18.11 -10.12
N GLY A 431 7.95 16.88 -9.80
CA GLY A 431 7.85 15.76 -10.74
C GLY A 431 8.91 14.66 -10.59
N ALA A 432 9.92 14.85 -9.73
CA ALA A 432 10.88 13.79 -9.42
C ALA A 432 10.31 12.76 -8.45
N LEU A 433 9.60 13.21 -7.42
CA LEU A 433 9.03 12.38 -6.36
C LEU A 433 7.72 12.97 -5.84
N THR A 434 6.70 12.14 -5.71
CA THR A 434 5.45 12.48 -5.00
C THR A 434 5.44 11.81 -3.63
N ILE A 435 5.38 12.62 -2.56
CA ILE A 435 5.14 12.15 -1.21
C ILE A 435 3.68 12.38 -0.84
N ALA A 436 3.00 11.29 -0.45
CA ALA A 436 1.67 11.34 0.15
C ALA A 436 1.79 11.26 1.66
N THR A 437 0.96 12.02 2.39
CA THR A 437 0.94 11.97 3.86
C THR A 437 -0.49 12.06 4.42
N ASP A 438 -0.65 11.62 5.68
CA ASP A 438 -1.90 11.70 6.43
C ASP A 438 -1.72 12.59 7.66
N VAL A 439 -2.79 13.32 8.00
CA VAL A 439 -2.90 14.11 9.23
C VAL A 439 -4.20 13.76 9.95
N ILE A 440 -4.14 13.67 11.27
CA ILE A 440 -5.30 13.48 12.16
C ILE A 440 -5.53 14.76 12.95
N CYS A 441 -6.62 15.47 12.64
CA CYS A 441 -7.06 16.65 13.39
C CYS A 441 -7.87 16.26 14.64
N GLY A 442 -7.63 16.93 15.75
CA GLY A 442 -8.42 16.78 16.97
C GLY A 442 -8.12 15.49 17.72
N PHE A 443 -6.88 15.01 17.68
CA PHE A 443 -6.42 13.98 18.59
C PHE A 443 -6.65 14.42 20.04
N PRO A 444 -7.03 13.56 20.99
CA PRO A 444 -7.47 13.99 22.33
C PRO A 444 -6.53 14.96 23.06
N THR A 445 -5.22 14.79 22.92
CA THR A 445 -4.22 15.65 23.57
C THR A 445 -3.83 16.89 22.78
N GLU A 446 -4.30 17.06 21.53
CA GLU A 446 -3.91 18.14 20.64
C GLU A 446 -4.37 19.52 21.15
N THR A 447 -3.42 20.42 21.36
CA THR A 447 -3.66 21.84 21.68
C THR A 447 -3.65 22.70 20.41
N ASP A 448 -3.97 24.01 20.54
CA ASP A 448 -3.85 24.95 19.42
C ASP A 448 -2.40 25.13 18.97
N LYS A 449 -1.43 25.05 19.90
CA LYS A 449 0.00 25.09 19.57
C LYS A 449 0.36 23.89 18.69
N ASP A 450 0.01 22.67 19.12
CA ASP A 450 0.30 21.44 18.39
C ASP A 450 -0.32 21.44 16.99
N PHE A 451 -1.55 21.97 16.88
CA PHE A 451 -2.21 22.11 15.60
C PHE A 451 -1.50 23.12 14.68
N ASN A 452 -1.01 24.25 15.22
CA ASN A 452 -0.25 25.23 14.43
C ASN A 452 1.08 24.63 13.94
N GLU A 453 1.79 23.85 14.74
CA GLU A 453 2.98 23.10 14.31
C GLU A 453 2.66 22.17 13.13
N THR A 454 1.48 21.53 13.15
CA THR A 454 1.01 20.71 12.00
C THR A 454 0.76 21.57 10.76
N VAL A 455 0.16 22.77 10.91
CA VAL A 455 -0.06 23.70 9.79
C VAL A 455 1.28 24.14 9.18
N GLU A 456 2.24 24.55 10.01
CA GLU A 456 3.59 24.98 9.59
C GLU A 456 4.31 23.88 8.81
N LEU A 457 4.20 22.62 9.25
CA LEU A 457 4.76 21.48 8.52
C LEU A 457 4.15 21.32 7.12
N ILE A 458 2.82 21.46 7.00
CA ILE A 458 2.13 21.36 5.70
C ILE A 458 2.45 22.56 4.81
N GLU A 459 2.59 23.77 5.36
CA GLU A 459 3.03 24.96 4.63
C GLU A 459 4.47 24.80 4.10
N LYS A 460 5.37 24.21 4.91
CA LYS A 460 6.77 23.96 4.51
C LYS A 460 6.89 23.03 3.31
N TYR A 461 6.19 21.89 3.35
CA TYR A 461 6.39 20.84 2.35
C TYR A 461 5.39 20.87 1.20
N GLN A 462 4.22 21.46 1.37
CA GLN A 462 3.16 21.54 0.35
C GLN A 462 2.90 20.19 -0.35
N PHE A 463 2.70 19.14 0.44
CA PHE A 463 2.55 17.78 -0.09
C PHE A 463 1.50 17.69 -1.21
N PRO A 464 1.84 17.09 -2.38
CA PRO A 464 0.90 16.92 -3.50
C PRO A 464 -0.34 16.12 -3.11
N VAL A 465 -0.18 15.14 -2.23
CA VAL A 465 -1.25 14.27 -1.73
C VAL A 465 -1.29 14.36 -0.21
N LEU A 466 -2.39 14.93 0.31
CA LEU A 466 -2.62 15.11 1.74
C LEU A 466 -3.98 14.56 2.15
N HIS A 467 -3.97 13.55 3.01
CA HIS A 467 -5.18 12.97 3.59
C HIS A 467 -5.47 13.58 4.96
N ILE A 468 -6.46 14.46 5.02
CA ILE A 468 -6.88 15.15 6.23
C ILE A 468 -8.03 14.38 6.87
N ASN A 469 -7.81 13.80 8.05
CA ASN A 469 -8.79 13.03 8.79
C ASN A 469 -9.09 13.67 10.14
N GLN A 470 -10.34 13.63 10.59
CA GLN A 470 -10.68 13.94 11.97
C GLN A 470 -10.41 12.70 12.84
N PHE A 471 -9.98 12.94 14.08
CA PHE A 471 -9.87 11.85 15.04
C PHE A 471 -11.23 11.20 15.28
N PHE A 472 -11.28 9.91 15.07
CA PHE A 472 -12.44 9.08 15.36
C PHE A 472 -12.10 8.08 16.49
N PRO A 473 -12.78 8.14 17.65
CA PRO A 473 -12.54 7.22 18.76
C PRO A 473 -13.02 5.82 18.41
N ARG A 474 -12.08 4.90 18.21
CA ARG A 474 -12.39 3.51 17.91
C ARG A 474 -12.55 2.72 19.20
N PRO A 475 -13.69 2.06 19.44
CA PRO A 475 -13.90 1.27 20.65
C PRO A 475 -12.78 0.27 20.89
N GLY A 476 -12.29 0.19 22.14
CA GLY A 476 -11.19 -0.70 22.51
C GLY A 476 -9.78 -0.20 22.18
N THR A 477 -9.63 1.06 21.76
CA THR A 477 -8.30 1.71 21.61
C THR A 477 -8.01 2.61 22.79
N PRO A 478 -6.75 2.75 23.23
CA PRO A 478 -6.38 3.67 24.32
C PRO A 478 -6.86 5.11 24.09
N ALA A 479 -6.67 5.63 22.87
CA ALA A 479 -7.04 7.00 22.52
C ALA A 479 -8.56 7.27 22.61
N ALA A 480 -9.40 6.24 22.49
CA ALA A 480 -10.85 6.40 22.65
C ALA A 480 -11.27 6.83 24.07
N ASN A 481 -10.45 6.49 25.07
CA ASN A 481 -10.69 6.79 26.49
C ASN A 481 -9.91 8.02 26.98
N MET A 482 -9.09 8.64 26.14
CA MET A 482 -8.36 9.86 26.51
C MET A 482 -9.30 11.07 26.59
N PRO A 483 -9.11 11.96 27.58
CA PRO A 483 -9.89 13.19 27.68
C PRO A 483 -9.58 14.12 26.50
N ARG A 484 -10.62 14.62 25.86
CA ARG A 484 -10.49 15.52 24.70
C ARG A 484 -10.24 16.94 25.16
N LYS A 485 -9.20 17.61 24.62
CA LYS A 485 -8.90 19.02 24.85
C LYS A 485 -9.70 19.95 23.91
N ALA A 486 -9.95 19.52 22.67
CA ALA A 486 -10.67 20.29 21.68
C ALA A 486 -12.15 19.85 21.58
N SER A 487 -13.05 20.81 21.47
CA SER A 487 -14.47 20.60 21.18
C SER A 487 -14.67 20.12 19.73
N SER A 488 -15.83 19.54 19.45
CA SER A 488 -16.18 19.11 18.08
C SER A 488 -16.23 20.29 17.07
N SER A 489 -16.56 21.51 17.52
CA SER A 489 -16.54 22.71 16.69
C SER A 489 -15.12 23.14 16.35
N GLU A 490 -14.20 23.10 17.31
CA GLU A 490 -12.78 23.40 17.10
C GLU A 490 -12.15 22.40 16.15
N VAL A 491 -12.39 21.08 16.33
CA VAL A 491 -11.89 20.04 15.41
C VAL A 491 -12.38 20.29 13.98
N LYS A 492 -13.66 20.67 13.79
CA LYS A 492 -14.19 21.03 12.48
C LYS A 492 -13.51 22.27 11.90
N SER A 493 -13.24 23.28 12.73
CA SER A 493 -12.53 24.51 12.33
C SER A 493 -11.09 24.20 11.91
N ARG A 494 -10.34 23.43 12.71
CA ARG A 494 -8.98 22.98 12.40
C ARG A 494 -8.94 22.20 11.08
N THR A 495 -9.85 21.23 10.92
CA THR A 495 -9.96 20.44 9.68
C THR A 495 -10.23 21.33 8.47
N ARG A 496 -11.14 22.32 8.58
CA ARG A 496 -11.41 23.26 7.50
C ARG A 496 -10.16 24.08 7.16
N ARG A 497 -9.43 24.62 8.15
CA ARG A 497 -8.20 25.39 7.94
C ARG A 497 -7.15 24.58 7.16
N LEU A 498 -6.96 23.29 7.49
CA LEU A 498 -6.04 22.43 6.70
C LEU A 498 -6.55 22.16 5.29
N HIS A 499 -7.86 21.99 5.09
CA HIS A 499 -8.42 21.86 3.75
C HIS A 499 -8.24 23.12 2.91
N ASP A 500 -8.45 24.31 3.51
CA ASP A 500 -8.26 25.58 2.83
C ASP A 500 -6.79 25.81 2.48
N LEU A 501 -5.86 25.50 3.40
CA LEU A 501 -4.43 25.49 3.14
C LEU A 501 -4.07 24.52 2.02
N PHE A 502 -4.55 23.27 2.07
CA PHE A 502 -4.26 22.28 1.03
C PHE A 502 -4.76 22.72 -0.34
N ARG A 503 -5.88 23.43 -0.42
CA ARG A 503 -6.42 23.97 -1.67
C ARG A 503 -5.71 25.23 -2.16
N SER A 504 -5.01 25.96 -1.29
CA SER A 504 -4.41 27.25 -1.62
C SER A 504 -3.17 27.10 -2.51
N TYR A 505 -2.41 26.00 -2.40
CA TYR A 505 -1.27 25.76 -3.27
C TYR A 505 -1.60 24.79 -4.42
N ARG A 506 -0.96 25.03 -5.58
CA ARG A 506 -1.23 24.29 -6.82
C ARG A 506 0.05 23.64 -7.30
N THR A 507 0.14 22.34 -7.12
CA THR A 507 1.37 21.57 -7.38
C THR A 507 1.69 21.45 -8.86
N TYR A 508 0.66 21.48 -9.74
CA TYR A 508 0.80 21.14 -11.17
C TYR A 508 0.78 22.34 -12.12
N ASP A 509 0.62 23.59 -11.64
CA ASP A 509 0.42 24.76 -12.51
C ASP A 509 1.56 24.98 -13.54
N GLY A 510 2.79 24.61 -13.22
CA GLY A 510 3.93 24.71 -14.14
C GLY A 510 4.03 23.60 -15.18
N ARG A 511 3.09 22.66 -15.23
CA ARG A 511 3.19 21.46 -16.08
C ARG A 511 2.51 21.59 -17.45
N ILE A 512 1.76 22.66 -17.69
CA ILE A 512 1.08 22.88 -18.99
C ILE A 512 2.12 22.97 -20.11
N GLY A 513 1.92 22.19 -21.18
CA GLY A 513 2.83 22.08 -22.31
C GLY A 513 3.95 21.05 -22.14
N CYS A 514 4.17 20.52 -20.92
CA CYS A 514 5.16 19.47 -20.71
C CYS A 514 4.73 18.17 -21.38
N GLU A 515 5.72 17.42 -21.87
CA GLU A 515 5.54 16.09 -22.45
C GLU A 515 6.00 15.04 -21.43
N VAL A 516 5.10 14.13 -21.09
CA VAL A 516 5.32 13.12 -20.05
C VAL A 516 4.92 11.74 -20.53
N ARG A 517 5.60 10.71 -20.03
CA ARG A 517 5.21 9.32 -20.25
C ARG A 517 4.19 8.89 -19.22
N VAL A 518 3.15 8.22 -19.67
CA VAL A 518 2.00 7.86 -18.85
C VAL A 518 1.64 6.40 -19.10
N LEU A 519 1.62 5.57 -18.08
CA LEU A 519 1.04 4.21 -18.14
C LEU A 519 -0.45 4.31 -17.86
N ILE A 520 -1.27 3.81 -18.78
CA ILE A 520 -2.74 3.87 -18.71
C ILE A 520 -3.28 2.54 -18.21
N THR A 521 -3.90 2.54 -17.03
CA THR A 521 -4.37 1.29 -16.39
C THR A 521 -5.81 1.34 -15.89
N GLU A 522 -6.43 2.51 -15.79
CA GLU A 522 -7.75 2.65 -15.19
C GLU A 522 -8.67 3.54 -16.02
N PRO A 523 -10.00 3.36 -15.96
CA PRO A 523 -10.97 4.36 -16.40
C PRO A 523 -11.18 5.40 -15.30
N SER A 524 -11.55 6.61 -15.65
CA SER A 524 -12.03 7.60 -14.70
C SER A 524 -13.33 7.15 -14.02
N PHE A 525 -13.60 7.70 -12.84
CA PHE A 525 -14.79 7.37 -12.04
C PHE A 525 -16.11 7.55 -12.83
N ASP A 526 -16.21 8.59 -13.66
CA ASP A 526 -17.35 8.85 -14.52
C ASP A 526 -17.34 8.05 -15.84
N GLY A 527 -16.31 7.23 -16.05
CA GLY A 527 -16.15 6.40 -17.22
C GLY A 527 -15.87 7.16 -18.52
N LYS A 528 -15.59 8.47 -18.51
CA LYS A 528 -15.41 9.28 -19.71
C LYS A 528 -13.98 9.32 -20.21
N PHE A 529 -13.01 9.15 -19.33
CA PHE A 529 -11.58 9.25 -19.61
C PHE A 529 -10.86 7.97 -19.26
N TRP A 530 -9.69 7.77 -19.83
CA TRP A 530 -8.69 6.91 -19.25
C TRP A 530 -7.91 7.67 -18.17
N VAL A 531 -7.50 6.96 -17.14
CA VAL A 531 -6.59 7.43 -16.11
C VAL A 531 -5.27 6.72 -16.29
N GLY A 532 -4.22 7.51 -16.38
CA GLY A 532 -2.87 7.01 -16.37
C GLY A 532 -2.01 7.74 -15.37
N HIS A 533 -0.85 7.16 -15.06
CA HIS A 533 0.08 7.70 -14.08
C HIS A 533 1.44 7.99 -14.70
N THR A 534 2.02 9.15 -14.35
CA THR A 534 3.42 9.49 -14.68
C THR A 534 4.38 8.67 -13.83
N LYS A 535 5.68 8.80 -14.08
CA LYS A 535 6.74 8.22 -13.24
C LYS A 535 6.63 8.65 -11.76
N ALA A 536 6.20 9.89 -11.48
CA ALA A 536 5.95 10.40 -10.13
C ALA A 536 4.55 10.03 -9.59
N TYR A 537 3.84 9.12 -10.26
CA TYR A 537 2.48 8.67 -9.91
C TYR A 537 1.44 9.80 -9.93
N GLU A 538 1.70 10.84 -10.70
CA GLU A 538 0.75 11.94 -10.92
C GLU A 538 -0.36 11.47 -11.86
N GLN A 539 -1.60 11.82 -11.55
CA GLN A 539 -2.77 11.36 -12.29
C GLN A 539 -3.04 12.22 -13.52
N ILE A 540 -3.16 11.56 -14.68
CA ILE A 540 -3.49 12.22 -15.95
C ILE A 540 -4.75 11.61 -16.56
N LEU A 541 -5.71 12.49 -16.88
CA LEU A 541 -6.92 12.14 -17.60
C LEU A 541 -6.71 12.28 -19.11
N LEU A 542 -6.99 11.21 -19.85
CA LEU A 542 -6.77 11.10 -21.29
C LEU A 542 -8.08 10.75 -22.01
N PRO A 543 -8.28 11.17 -23.27
CA PRO A 543 -9.40 10.70 -24.08
C PRO A 543 -9.44 9.17 -24.14
N LYS A 544 -10.63 8.58 -24.14
CA LYS A 544 -10.80 7.13 -24.27
C LYS A 544 -10.49 6.67 -25.69
N ASP A 545 -9.35 6.03 -25.83
CA ASP A 545 -8.92 5.28 -26.99
C ASP A 545 -8.63 3.83 -26.50
N PRO A 546 -9.32 2.80 -27.01
CA PRO A 546 -9.12 1.43 -26.55
C PRO A 546 -7.72 0.89 -26.85
N ASP A 547 -7.06 1.41 -27.89
CA ASP A 547 -5.76 0.90 -28.33
C ASP A 547 -4.60 1.29 -27.40
N VAL A 548 -4.82 2.23 -26.47
CA VAL A 548 -3.79 2.69 -25.53
C VAL A 548 -3.94 2.11 -24.11
N TYR A 549 -5.01 1.37 -23.84
CA TYR A 549 -5.22 0.76 -22.53
C TYR A 549 -4.17 -0.30 -22.23
N GLY A 550 -3.54 -0.22 -21.06
CA GLY A 550 -2.42 -1.07 -20.66
C GLY A 550 -1.07 -0.71 -21.28
N ARG A 551 -0.95 0.46 -21.93
CA ARG A 551 0.28 0.91 -22.61
C ARG A 551 0.86 2.16 -21.97
N ILE A 552 2.16 2.33 -22.16
CA ILE A 552 2.86 3.59 -21.89
C ILE A 552 2.80 4.45 -23.15
N VAL A 553 2.28 5.67 -23.02
CA VAL A 553 2.15 6.63 -24.12
C VAL A 553 2.85 7.94 -23.77
N LEU A 554 3.24 8.69 -24.79
CA LEU A 554 3.73 10.06 -24.63
C LEU A 554 2.56 11.04 -24.69
N VAL A 555 2.45 11.89 -23.68
CA VAL A 555 1.32 12.80 -23.47
C VAL A 555 1.82 14.21 -23.30
N ARG A 556 1.17 15.18 -23.98
CA ARG A 556 1.35 16.62 -23.71
C ARG A 556 0.25 17.09 -22.79
N ILE A 557 0.64 17.71 -21.66
CA ILE A 557 -0.29 18.26 -20.66
C ILE A 557 -0.91 19.54 -21.22
N ILE A 558 -2.25 19.62 -21.19
CA ILE A 558 -3.01 20.76 -21.73
C ILE A 558 -3.77 21.53 -20.64
N GLU A 559 -4.03 20.90 -19.50
CA GLU A 559 -4.77 21.49 -18.38
C GLU A 559 -4.27 20.89 -17.05
N CYS A 560 -4.19 21.73 -16.02
CA CYS A 560 -3.83 21.31 -14.67
C CYS A 560 -4.93 21.69 -13.68
N ASP A 561 -5.30 20.73 -12.84
CA ASP A 561 -6.18 20.91 -11.70
C ASP A 561 -5.42 20.63 -10.39
N LYS A 562 -6.08 20.75 -9.24
CA LYS A 562 -5.48 20.44 -7.94
C LYS A 562 -5.08 18.96 -7.80
N PHE A 563 -5.87 18.03 -8.35
CA PHE A 563 -5.75 16.59 -8.10
C PHE A 563 -5.35 15.78 -9.33
N PHE A 564 -5.46 16.34 -10.51
CA PHE A 564 -5.17 15.66 -11.76
C PHE A 564 -4.74 16.67 -12.83
N MET A 565 -4.16 16.16 -13.88
CA MET A 565 -3.92 16.91 -15.11
C MET A 565 -4.71 16.29 -16.25
N ARG A 566 -4.94 17.04 -17.32
CA ARG A 566 -5.46 16.51 -18.59
C ARG A 566 -4.41 16.60 -19.67
N GLY A 567 -4.37 15.61 -20.52
CA GLY A 567 -3.41 15.53 -21.60
C GLY A 567 -4.01 15.04 -22.91
N ILE A 568 -3.24 15.25 -23.96
CA ILE A 568 -3.47 14.67 -25.29
C ILE A 568 -2.33 13.71 -25.61
N ILE A 569 -2.66 12.56 -26.19
CA ILE A 569 -1.66 11.59 -26.62
C ILE A 569 -0.96 12.14 -27.86
N ILE A 570 0.38 12.23 -27.82
CA ILE A 570 1.21 12.70 -28.93
C ILE A 570 1.75 11.50 -29.70
N ASP A 571 2.17 10.45 -28.99
CA ASP A 571 2.69 9.23 -29.58
C ASP A 571 2.17 8.02 -28.77
N SER A 572 1.57 7.08 -29.51
CA SER A 572 1.07 5.80 -29.01
C SER A 572 1.91 4.63 -29.54
N GLY A 573 3.01 4.89 -30.25
CA GLY A 573 3.91 3.85 -30.73
C GLY A 573 4.50 3.01 -29.60
N PRO A 574 5.08 1.82 -29.90
CA PRO A 574 5.71 0.99 -28.89
C PRO A 574 6.92 1.72 -28.30
N LEU A 575 6.73 2.36 -27.15
CA LEU A 575 7.81 2.99 -26.38
C LEU A 575 8.75 1.96 -25.72
N ASP A 576 8.44 0.65 -25.89
CA ASP A 576 9.26 -0.47 -25.42
C ASP A 576 10.65 -0.52 -26.06
N SER A 577 10.85 0.15 -27.20
CA SER A 577 12.14 0.20 -27.92
C SER A 577 13.10 1.28 -27.42
N ILE A 578 12.67 2.21 -26.60
CA ILE A 578 13.59 3.11 -25.91
C ILE A 578 14.14 2.35 -24.70
N ILE A 579 15.10 1.52 -24.99
CA ILE A 579 15.90 0.77 -24.04
C ILE A 579 16.49 1.78 -23.05
N PHE A 580 15.90 1.85 -21.85
CA PHE A 580 16.71 2.20 -20.71
C PHE A 580 17.77 1.11 -20.67
N SER A 581 19.00 1.43 -21.03
CA SER A 581 20.12 0.55 -20.79
C SER A 581 20.05 0.21 -19.29
N ASP A 582 19.62 -1.00 -18.97
CA ASP A 582 19.67 -1.56 -17.63
C ASP A 582 21.16 -1.63 -17.25
N ASN A 583 21.76 -0.48 -16.92
CA ASN A 583 23.08 -0.46 -16.31
C ASN A 583 22.87 -1.01 -14.91
N ASN A 584 23.09 -2.31 -14.78
CA ASN A 584 23.27 -3.09 -13.57
C ASN A 584 22.67 -2.46 -12.30
N PHE A 585 21.32 -2.46 -12.23
CA PHE A 585 20.65 -2.14 -10.98
C PHE A 585 20.98 -3.27 -9.99
N ASN A 586 21.89 -2.98 -9.08
CA ASN A 586 22.32 -3.93 -8.06
C ASN A 586 22.52 -3.19 -6.75
N LEU A 587 21.52 -3.21 -5.89
CA LEU A 587 21.58 -2.63 -4.55
C LEU A 587 22.73 -3.22 -3.69
N SER A 588 23.12 -4.46 -3.97
CA SER A 588 24.22 -5.11 -3.25
C SER A 588 25.60 -4.56 -3.62
N SER A 589 25.71 -3.82 -4.73
CA SER A 589 26.97 -3.22 -5.20
C SER A 589 27.16 -1.76 -4.78
N LEU A 590 26.28 -1.20 -3.93
CA LEU A 590 26.47 0.13 -3.37
C LEU A 590 27.85 0.26 -2.69
N PRO A 591 28.68 1.24 -3.08
CA PRO A 591 30.02 1.38 -2.50
C PRO A 591 29.95 1.52 -0.98
N LEU A 592 30.73 0.75 -0.25
CA LEU A 592 30.93 0.83 1.20
C LEU A 592 31.19 2.27 1.69
N LEU A 593 31.72 3.14 0.83
CA LEU A 593 31.99 4.55 1.12
C LEU A 593 30.73 5.38 1.35
N VAL A 594 29.61 5.08 0.69
CA VAL A 594 28.33 5.78 0.92
C VAL A 594 27.69 5.32 2.23
N GLN A 595 27.86 4.05 2.57
CA GLN A 595 27.39 3.48 3.85
C GLN A 595 28.14 4.09 5.03
N ASN A 596 29.45 4.29 4.93
CA ASN A 596 30.28 4.88 5.98
C ASN A 596 30.01 6.39 6.20
N SER A 597 29.64 7.14 5.17
CA SER A 597 29.29 8.56 5.30
C SER A 597 28.00 8.79 6.09
N ILE A 598 27.05 7.85 6.01
CA ILE A 598 25.79 7.90 6.77
C ILE A 598 25.98 7.50 8.23
N GLN A 599 26.86 6.53 8.52
CA GLN A 599 27.24 6.22 9.91
C GLN A 599 27.96 7.37 10.60
N LEU A 600 28.78 8.14 9.88
CA LEU A 600 29.44 9.32 10.43
C LEU A 600 28.49 10.48 10.75
N SER A 601 27.37 10.59 10.04
CA SER A 601 26.31 11.58 10.34
C SER A 601 25.43 11.19 11.55
N LYS A 602 25.42 9.92 11.96
CA LYS A 602 24.69 9.40 13.13
C LYS A 602 25.48 9.45 14.44
N ILE A 603 26.75 9.89 14.42
CA ILE A 603 27.55 10.09 15.65
C ILE A 603 27.00 11.34 16.32
N ASN A 604 26.15 11.16 17.32
CA ASN A 604 25.67 12.21 18.21
C ASN A 604 26.85 13.01 18.81
N TYR A 605 26.80 14.33 18.65
CA TYR A 605 27.79 15.30 19.16
C TYR A 605 27.96 15.29 20.68
N THR A 606 27.20 14.48 21.42
CA THR A 606 27.22 14.44 22.89
C THR A 606 28.32 13.57 23.53
N THR A 607 29.14 12.88 22.75
CA THR A 607 30.24 12.04 23.28
C THR A 607 31.64 12.45 22.81
N MET A 608 31.84 13.69 22.38
CA MET A 608 33.20 14.21 22.15
C MET A 608 33.84 14.67 23.45
N VAL A 609 34.37 13.74 24.21
CA VAL A 609 35.38 14.03 25.21
C VAL A 609 36.71 13.47 24.73
N LYS A 610 37.61 14.43 24.46
CA LYS A 610 39.08 14.39 24.22
C LYS A 610 39.52 14.32 22.75
N PRO A 611 40.13 15.43 22.27
CA PRO A 611 40.86 15.46 21.03
C PRO A 611 42.29 14.97 21.28
N ASN A 612 42.56 13.69 21.07
CA ASN A 612 43.95 13.26 20.87
C ASN A 612 43.95 11.91 20.12
N GLN A 613 44.64 11.91 18.98
CA GLN A 613 45.04 10.75 18.18
C GLN A 613 44.03 10.23 17.13
N PHE A 614 43.67 11.09 16.19
CA PHE A 614 43.45 10.60 14.82
C PHE A 614 44.40 11.34 13.88
N SER A 615 45.49 10.70 13.52
CA SER A 615 46.46 11.24 12.59
C SER A 615 45.89 11.16 11.17
N ILE A 616 45.86 12.32 10.47
CA ILE A 616 45.54 12.43 9.02
C ILE A 616 46.38 11.43 8.20
N TYR A 617 47.56 11.03 8.72
CA TYR A 617 48.43 10.03 8.10
C TYR A 617 47.81 8.61 8.03
N THR A 618 46.98 8.24 8.98
CA THR A 618 46.32 6.93 9.02
C THR A 618 45.19 6.87 7.98
N LEU A 619 44.48 7.97 7.78
CA LEU A 619 43.41 8.09 6.77
C LEU A 619 43.98 8.07 5.33
N ILE A 620 45.09 8.79 5.10
CA ILE A 620 45.78 8.85 3.80
C ILE A 620 46.36 7.48 3.41
N ASN A 621 46.89 6.73 4.37
CA ASN A 621 47.43 5.41 4.10
C ASN A 621 46.34 4.32 3.85
N SER A 622 45.20 4.45 4.49
CA SER A 622 44.03 3.60 4.20
C SER A 622 43.49 3.83 2.76
N LEU A 623 43.51 5.08 2.31
CA LEU A 623 43.06 5.45 0.96
C LEU A 623 44.06 5.12 -0.16
N ARG A 624 45.33 4.91 0.18
CA ARG A 624 46.40 4.50 -0.79
C ARG A 624 46.40 3.01 -1.11
N SER A 625 45.74 2.18 -0.32
CA SER A 625 45.71 0.74 -0.51
C SER A 625 44.60 0.28 -1.50
N ASP A 626 43.67 1.14 -1.85
CA ASP A 626 42.54 0.79 -2.73
C ASP A 626 42.82 1.26 -4.18
N LYS A 627 43.08 0.32 -5.08
CA LYS A 627 43.44 0.53 -6.49
C LYS A 627 42.25 0.75 -7.41
N THR A 628 41.06 1.03 -6.92
CA THR A 628 39.90 1.30 -7.74
C THR A 628 39.74 2.80 -8.00
N LEU A 629 39.66 3.16 -9.26
CA LEU A 629 39.54 4.50 -9.83
C LEU A 629 38.39 5.29 -9.19
N VAL A 630 38.68 6.04 -8.15
CA VAL A 630 37.82 7.10 -7.63
C VAL A 630 38.03 8.35 -8.48
N ASN A 631 36.93 8.88 -8.99
CA ASN A 631 36.88 10.08 -9.83
C ASN A 631 37.60 11.24 -9.13
N ILE A 632 38.68 11.77 -9.73
CA ILE A 632 39.57 12.80 -9.17
C ILE A 632 38.78 14.04 -8.68
N ALA A 633 37.63 14.34 -9.31
CA ALA A 633 36.75 15.44 -8.93
C ALA A 633 36.11 15.25 -7.53
N SER A 634 35.73 14.03 -7.16
CA SER A 634 35.15 13.72 -5.83
C SER A 634 36.19 13.82 -4.74
N PHE A 635 37.44 13.45 -5.05
CA PHE A 635 38.56 13.55 -4.11
C PHE A 635 38.96 15.03 -3.86
N ALA A 636 38.95 15.83 -4.92
CA ALA A 636 39.21 17.27 -4.82
C ALA A 636 38.13 18.00 -4.01
N TYR A 637 36.87 17.62 -4.16
CA TYR A 637 35.76 18.21 -3.41
C TYR A 637 35.83 17.88 -1.91
N LEU A 638 36.08 16.61 -1.57
CA LEU A 638 36.23 16.18 -0.18
C LEU A 638 37.44 16.84 0.50
N PHE A 639 38.54 17.00 -0.22
CA PHE A 639 39.75 17.68 0.27
C PHE A 639 39.49 19.17 0.53
N VAL A 640 38.76 19.84 -0.37
CA VAL A 640 38.40 21.26 -0.20
C VAL A 640 37.46 21.46 1.00
N GLU A 641 36.50 20.59 1.22
CA GLU A 641 35.58 20.67 2.37
C GLU A 641 36.30 20.35 3.68
N LEU A 642 37.21 19.39 3.70
CA LEU A 642 38.07 19.10 4.88
C LEU A 642 39.00 20.27 5.24
N VAL A 643 39.56 20.95 4.24
CA VAL A 643 40.38 22.14 4.45
C VAL A 643 39.55 23.32 4.95
N LYS A 644 38.36 23.54 4.42
CA LYS A 644 37.41 24.57 4.92
C LYS A 644 36.98 24.28 6.36
N TYR A 645 36.71 23.02 6.71
CA TYR A 645 36.39 22.60 8.07
C TYR A 645 37.53 22.83 9.03
N SER A 646 38.75 22.48 8.63
CA SER A 646 39.96 22.73 9.41
C SER A 646 40.24 24.23 9.65
N MET A 647 40.05 25.05 8.61
CA MET A 647 40.22 26.51 8.73
C MET A 647 39.14 27.20 9.57
N ARG A 648 37.90 26.73 9.56
CA ARG A 648 36.86 27.26 10.45
C ARG A 648 37.09 26.93 11.93
N ASN A 649 37.67 25.79 12.23
CA ASN A 649 37.98 25.41 13.59
C ASN A 649 39.27 26.09 14.16
N VAL A 650 40.21 26.44 13.29
CA VAL A 650 41.38 27.22 13.71
C VAL A 650 41.03 28.67 14.04
N SER A 651 40.09 29.28 13.31
CA SER A 651 39.60 30.64 13.60
C SER A 651 38.75 30.75 14.88
N SER A 652 38.18 29.65 15.37
CA SER A 652 37.43 29.64 16.63
C SER A 652 38.32 29.40 17.85
N MET A 653 39.50 28.82 17.71
CA MET A 653 40.45 28.64 18.79
C MET A 653 41.23 29.93 19.16
N ASP A 654 41.44 30.84 18.18
CA ASP A 654 42.10 32.14 18.45
C ASP A 654 41.20 33.15 19.18
N LEU A 655 39.90 32.92 19.25
CA LEU A 655 38.94 33.77 19.98
C LEU A 655 38.72 33.38 21.45
N VAL A 656 39.15 32.20 21.85
CA VAL A 656 39.01 31.70 23.24
C VAL A 656 40.27 31.99 24.09
N GLN A 657 41.41 32.34 23.47
CA GLN A 657 42.63 32.72 24.23
C GLN A 657 42.74 34.24 24.52
N LYS A 658 41.75 35.06 24.16
CA LYS A 658 41.72 36.51 24.47
C LYS A 658 40.51 36.92 25.31
N ARG A 659 40.03 36.05 26.19
CA ARG A 659 39.17 36.44 27.31
C ARG A 659 39.63 35.79 28.60
#